data_f88472e6e632ee2d004a57254e52a800
#
_entry.id   f88472e6e632ee2d004a57254e52a800
#
_cell.length_a   1.000
_cell.length_b   1.000
_cell.length_c   1.000
_cell.angle_alpha   90.00
_cell.angle_beta   90.00
_cell.angle_gamma   90.00
#
_symmetry.space_group_name_H-M   'P 1'
#
loop_
_entity.id
_entity.type
_entity.pdbx_description
1 polymer ?
#
loop_
_entity_poly.entity_id
_entity_poly.type
_entity_poly.pdbx_seq_one_letter_code
_entity_poly.pdbx_strand_id
1 'polypeptide(L)'
;MAKRQQKNGQYIAWFKDIKKNDDFLVGKQHADFGRLHKSVSKKEMNLLDGFALTTTAYWEFLKTHNIDKKIKGMLKEVDIRNVVELKKIGKNIRNLILEKDLPNNVQKALIKSYKKLHKRYGAVMIRPSVASKNTPKESFAGQQDSFLNITTEKALLHAVKRCIASLFSDRALVYREKKGYDHMTVGLSVGIQQMIDASNGANGMISTLDTELGMNGVMLINATYGLGEYGVTGNMVSDQFHIFKEGVKKGKEAIIRKNITKKDTKRICGKNVGTKKAVVPKTKQEKSSINNGDIITLAKWGMRIEEICKIPQHIAWVKDGKTGTLYIVQSSSKTVDIKEKRSNLETYLLKKTGKKILDGTTIGQKIGAGKVCVLDSLEDLKKFKAKDVLVTKTTTREWEPLMRIASAIIVEEEGKTSHAALVGRRLGIPTIVGVKNARKTLKKYKKITVSGGLGEKSGVFEGFLPYEVKKTLIQDIPKTQTKIMINVGDPTDTFNLSDLPHDGVGLIKMESILASEVKVHPLALSNYLTLKNKKIKKQIQEITKGYSKKNQYGVDKLAEGIAKVAAATYPKEVTIQLSDQSASEYKKLLGGELFEDKKKETGASFCGVSRYYNKKYTPAFKLECDAIKKVREQWGLHNVMLMVPFCRTPEEGKKVLKQMEKYGVKRGDHGLKVTVMCEIPSNAVLAGDFAKLFDGFSIGIDTKMREIVGEARSKKSLAEFYNTKNKIVRGLVKDIIDVAHKHKRKVSICGEASSEYPEFTNFLVQSGIDSVSLNPSALIATKKRIASVEKRNVKKGETNKRYLSIVAGFALMAASLIGVGAGCGSSYVVPTPIEEVSPAQIRQQLVGSLEERITALEEEVQEKKNIYSSEEFFGITFSYPQSWTQVEHKKGNVIIKNPQKEIFEGVDVFIKETLRGKEGTTLIIG
;
A
#
# COMPACT_ATOMS: atom_id res chain seq x y z
N MET A 1 -7.80 -26.89 -40.64
CA MET A 1 -7.12 -25.63 -40.31
C MET A 1 -5.74 -25.44 -40.97
N ALA A 2 -5.08 -26.50 -41.44
CA ALA A 2 -3.78 -26.39 -42.14
C ALA A 2 -3.86 -25.70 -43.53
N LYS A 3 -4.98 -25.71 -44.22
CA LYS A 3 -5.18 -25.09 -45.54
C LYS A 3 -5.25 -23.54 -45.53
N ARG A 4 -5.40 -22.87 -44.37
CA ARG A 4 -5.39 -21.39 -44.27
C ARG A 4 -3.99 -20.81 -44.08
N GLN A 5 -2.95 -21.62 -43.89
CA GLN A 5 -1.54 -21.19 -43.73
C GLN A 5 -0.78 -21.02 -45.06
N GLN A 6 -1.35 -21.41 -46.17
CA GLN A 6 -0.76 -21.24 -47.50
C GLN A 6 -1.46 -20.13 -48.30
N LYS A 7 -1.53 -18.90 -47.76
CA LYS A 7 -1.51 -17.74 -48.67
C LYS A 7 -0.05 -17.54 -49.06
N ASN A 8 0.33 -18.14 -50.15
CA ASN A 8 1.64 -18.14 -50.75
C ASN A 8 2.30 -16.73 -50.71
N GLY A 9 3.48 -16.64 -50.12
CA GLY A 9 4.41 -15.59 -50.45
C GLY A 9 4.34 -14.25 -49.70
N GLN A 10 3.60 -14.10 -48.63
CA GLN A 10 3.61 -12.83 -47.90
C GLN A 10 4.77 -12.81 -46.89
N TYR A 11 5.99 -12.45 -47.36
CA TYR A 11 7.15 -12.29 -46.45
C TYR A 11 7.13 -10.97 -45.68
N ILE A 12 6.45 -9.94 -46.19
CA ILE A 12 6.41 -8.59 -45.66
C ILE A 12 4.98 -8.20 -45.32
N ALA A 13 4.80 -7.64 -44.12
CA ALA A 13 3.55 -7.02 -43.67
C ALA A 13 3.83 -5.62 -43.13
N TRP A 14 3.33 -4.55 -43.76
CA TRP A 14 3.46 -3.19 -43.24
C TRP A 14 2.55 -3.02 -42.01
N PHE A 15 3.01 -2.30 -40.98
CA PHE A 15 2.26 -2.15 -39.72
C PHE A 15 0.84 -1.63 -39.93
N LYS A 16 0.66 -0.67 -40.82
CA LYS A 16 -0.66 -0.12 -41.18
C LYS A 16 -1.63 -1.15 -41.81
N ASP A 17 -1.09 -2.20 -42.42
CA ASP A 17 -1.87 -3.21 -43.15
C ASP A 17 -2.14 -4.47 -42.31
N ILE A 18 -1.50 -4.67 -41.14
CA ILE A 18 -1.68 -5.81 -40.27
C ILE A 18 -3.13 -5.91 -39.77
N LYS A 19 -3.72 -7.09 -39.89
CA LYS A 19 -5.10 -7.38 -39.49
C LYS A 19 -5.16 -7.92 -38.05
N LYS A 20 -6.36 -7.89 -37.45
CA LYS A 20 -6.61 -8.32 -36.06
C LYS A 20 -6.19 -9.78 -35.80
N ASN A 21 -6.25 -10.64 -36.79
CA ASN A 21 -5.98 -12.07 -36.66
C ASN A 21 -4.62 -12.48 -37.21
N ASP A 22 -3.73 -11.54 -37.46
CA ASP A 22 -2.39 -11.81 -38.01
C ASP A 22 -1.35 -12.14 -36.92
N ASP A 23 -1.79 -12.42 -35.67
CA ASP A 23 -0.90 -12.71 -34.53
C ASP A 23 0.07 -13.86 -34.84
N PHE A 24 -0.34 -14.87 -35.63
CA PHE A 24 0.52 -15.99 -36.04
C PHE A 24 1.50 -15.62 -37.15
N LEU A 25 1.17 -14.61 -37.94
CA LEU A 25 1.96 -14.17 -39.06
C LEU A 25 3.07 -13.18 -38.64
N VAL A 26 2.73 -12.26 -37.75
CA VAL A 26 3.63 -11.18 -37.34
C VAL A 26 4.00 -11.17 -35.86
N GLY A 27 3.52 -12.13 -35.11
CA GLY A 27 3.67 -12.17 -33.65
C GLY A 27 2.81 -11.13 -32.93
N LYS A 28 2.53 -11.40 -31.67
CA LYS A 28 1.59 -10.61 -30.87
C LYS A 28 1.99 -9.13 -30.77
N GLN A 29 3.28 -8.81 -30.58
CA GLN A 29 3.73 -7.42 -30.39
C GLN A 29 3.50 -6.57 -31.64
N HIS A 30 3.83 -7.10 -32.84
CA HIS A 30 3.60 -6.39 -34.09
C HIS A 30 2.10 -6.32 -34.45
N ALA A 31 1.32 -7.34 -34.12
CA ALA A 31 -0.12 -7.34 -34.29
C ALA A 31 -0.80 -6.28 -33.39
N ASP A 32 -0.40 -6.19 -32.10
CA ASP A 32 -0.88 -5.15 -31.19
C ASP A 32 -0.51 -3.76 -31.70
N PHE A 33 0.71 -3.58 -32.21
CA PHE A 33 1.15 -2.31 -32.80
C PHE A 33 0.42 -1.95 -34.09
N GLY A 34 0.14 -2.93 -34.95
CA GLY A 34 -0.69 -2.74 -36.15
C GLY A 34 -2.12 -2.33 -35.83
N ARG A 35 -2.70 -2.85 -34.73
CA ARG A 35 -4.00 -2.41 -34.22
C ARG A 35 -3.98 -0.92 -33.83
N LEU A 36 -2.90 -0.47 -33.19
CA LEU A 36 -2.75 0.93 -32.83
C LEU A 36 -2.69 1.82 -34.07
N HIS A 37 -1.94 1.42 -35.11
CA HIS A 37 -1.88 2.17 -36.38
C HIS A 37 -3.24 2.39 -37.04
N LYS A 38 -4.21 1.49 -36.81
CA LYS A 38 -5.59 1.61 -37.33
C LYS A 38 -6.51 2.39 -36.42
N SER A 39 -6.23 2.43 -35.13
CA SER A 39 -7.12 2.96 -34.10
C SER A 39 -6.82 4.42 -33.71
N VAL A 40 -5.64 4.93 -34.07
CA VAL A 40 -5.22 6.29 -33.74
C VAL A 40 -4.78 7.07 -34.97
N SER A 41 -5.12 8.36 -35.03
CA SER A 41 -4.66 9.25 -36.07
C SER A 41 -3.27 9.82 -35.74
N LYS A 42 -2.54 10.26 -36.78
CA LYS A 42 -1.27 10.99 -36.60
C LYS A 42 -1.40 12.29 -35.80
N LYS A 43 -2.56 12.94 -35.81
CA LYS A 43 -2.83 14.12 -34.98
C LYS A 43 -2.97 13.79 -33.50
N GLU A 44 -3.45 12.57 -33.18
CA GLU A 44 -3.65 12.12 -31.82
C GLU A 44 -2.34 11.60 -31.18
N MET A 45 -1.56 10.81 -31.94
CA MET A 45 -0.35 10.15 -31.42
C MET A 45 0.63 9.80 -32.54
N ASN A 46 1.91 10.04 -32.32
CA ASN A 46 2.96 9.66 -33.26
C ASN A 46 3.38 8.21 -33.07
N LEU A 47 3.04 7.34 -34.00
CA LEU A 47 3.49 5.95 -34.05
C LEU A 47 4.63 5.84 -35.08
N LEU A 48 5.65 5.04 -34.77
CA LEU A 48 6.76 4.77 -35.70
C LEU A 48 6.27 3.92 -36.85
N ASP A 49 6.64 4.31 -38.10
CA ASP A 49 6.33 3.54 -39.32
C ASP A 49 7.28 2.34 -39.47
N GLY A 50 6.86 1.33 -40.20
CA GLY A 50 7.68 0.14 -40.46
C GLY A 50 6.88 -1.03 -41.02
N PHE A 51 7.58 -2.15 -41.13
CA PHE A 51 7.01 -3.42 -41.58
C PHE A 51 7.59 -4.59 -40.78
N ALA A 52 6.89 -5.70 -40.79
CA ALA A 52 7.31 -6.96 -40.22
C ALA A 52 7.76 -7.93 -41.32
N LEU A 53 8.95 -8.53 -41.18
CA LEU A 53 9.31 -9.78 -41.82
C LEU A 53 8.52 -10.88 -41.09
N THR A 54 7.70 -11.62 -41.84
CA THR A 54 6.71 -12.53 -41.26
C THR A 54 7.30 -13.85 -40.76
N THR A 55 6.55 -14.57 -39.94
CA THR A 55 6.92 -15.93 -39.53
C THR A 55 7.01 -16.91 -40.73
N THR A 56 6.35 -16.62 -41.84
CA THR A 56 6.52 -17.42 -43.10
C THR A 56 7.97 -17.35 -43.59
N ALA A 57 8.58 -16.16 -43.59
CA ALA A 57 9.98 -16.00 -43.94
C ALA A 57 10.94 -16.71 -42.97
N TYR A 58 10.62 -16.67 -41.67
CA TYR A 58 11.39 -17.39 -40.64
C TYR A 58 11.35 -18.92 -40.88
N TRP A 59 10.19 -19.49 -41.07
CA TRP A 59 10.08 -20.93 -41.28
C TRP A 59 10.68 -21.37 -42.61
N GLU A 60 10.57 -20.58 -43.65
CA GLU A 60 11.21 -20.85 -44.93
C GLU A 60 12.69 -20.87 -44.80
N PHE A 61 13.30 -19.89 -44.11
CA PHE A 61 14.75 -19.84 -43.85
C PHE A 61 15.23 -21.10 -43.12
N LEU A 62 14.54 -21.55 -42.09
CA LEU A 62 14.93 -22.76 -41.35
C LEU A 62 14.81 -24.01 -42.20
N LYS A 63 13.77 -24.14 -43.01
CA LYS A 63 13.53 -25.30 -43.86
C LYS A 63 14.49 -25.41 -45.03
N THR A 64 14.75 -24.30 -45.72
CA THR A 64 15.66 -24.27 -46.91
C THR A 64 17.03 -24.85 -46.60
N HIS A 65 17.51 -24.70 -45.39
CA HIS A 65 18.82 -25.18 -44.97
C HIS A 65 18.76 -26.37 -44.04
N ASN A 66 17.61 -26.99 -43.83
CA ASN A 66 17.37 -28.06 -42.85
C ASN A 66 17.81 -27.71 -41.42
N ILE A 67 17.79 -26.40 -41.09
CA ILE A 67 18.19 -25.90 -39.76
C ILE A 67 17.23 -26.40 -38.71
N ASP A 68 15.91 -26.46 -39.01
CA ASP A 68 14.86 -26.96 -38.13
C ASP A 68 15.13 -28.39 -37.63
N LYS A 69 15.54 -29.30 -38.54
CA LYS A 69 15.86 -30.69 -38.20
C LYS A 69 17.09 -30.77 -37.29
N LYS A 70 18.14 -29.98 -37.62
CA LYS A 70 19.38 -29.93 -36.84
C LYS A 70 19.13 -29.41 -35.44
N ILE A 71 18.36 -28.29 -35.28
CA ILE A 71 17.97 -27.72 -33.97
C ILE A 71 17.20 -28.73 -33.15
N LYS A 72 16.23 -29.43 -33.78
CA LYS A 72 15.46 -30.47 -33.10
C LYS A 72 16.32 -31.59 -32.55
N GLY A 73 17.34 -32.03 -33.32
CA GLY A 73 18.33 -33.01 -32.86
C GLY A 73 19.11 -32.52 -31.66
N MET A 74 19.69 -31.32 -31.75
CA MET A 74 20.52 -30.72 -30.70
C MET A 74 19.73 -30.51 -29.38
N LEU A 75 18.44 -30.22 -29.44
CA LEU A 75 17.60 -29.96 -28.25
C LEU A 75 17.04 -31.20 -27.59
N LYS A 76 17.02 -32.36 -28.30
CA LYS A 76 16.56 -33.63 -27.72
C LYS A 76 17.48 -34.19 -26.63
N GLU A 77 18.77 -33.88 -26.70
CA GLU A 77 19.83 -34.46 -25.87
C GLU A 77 20.18 -33.61 -24.63
N VAL A 78 19.48 -32.52 -24.38
CA VAL A 78 19.85 -31.53 -23.35
C VAL A 78 19.11 -31.71 -22.06
N ASP A 79 19.83 -31.94 -20.98
CA ASP A 79 19.29 -31.63 -19.63
C ASP A 79 19.38 -30.13 -19.36
N ILE A 80 18.26 -29.45 -19.46
CA ILE A 80 18.09 -28.01 -19.26
C ILE A 80 18.51 -27.55 -17.86
N ARG A 81 18.62 -28.45 -16.91
CA ARG A 81 19.16 -28.17 -15.56
C ARG A 81 20.66 -27.99 -15.60
N ASN A 82 21.33 -28.52 -16.64
CA ASN A 82 22.75 -28.32 -16.86
C ASN A 82 22.99 -27.01 -17.66
N VAL A 83 23.21 -25.92 -16.92
CA VAL A 83 23.40 -24.57 -17.48
C VAL A 83 24.62 -24.51 -18.41
N VAL A 84 25.64 -25.32 -18.22
CA VAL A 84 26.86 -25.34 -19.03
C VAL A 84 26.56 -25.96 -20.40
N GLU A 85 25.87 -27.08 -20.43
CA GLU A 85 25.46 -27.77 -21.64
C GLU A 85 24.49 -26.94 -22.45
N LEU A 86 23.49 -26.35 -21.80
CA LEU A 86 22.53 -25.44 -22.40
C LEU A 86 23.22 -24.24 -23.09
N LYS A 87 24.24 -23.65 -22.47
CA LYS A 87 25.04 -22.57 -23.07
C LYS A 87 25.78 -23.03 -24.32
N LYS A 88 26.39 -24.21 -24.30
CA LYS A 88 27.11 -24.81 -25.44
C LYS A 88 26.18 -25.02 -26.64
N ILE A 89 25.04 -25.66 -26.40
CA ILE A 89 24.06 -25.96 -27.45
C ILE A 89 23.37 -24.70 -27.98
N GLY A 90 22.98 -23.78 -27.11
CA GLY A 90 22.44 -22.49 -27.53
C GLY A 90 23.43 -21.73 -28.43
N LYS A 91 24.73 -21.77 -28.12
CA LYS A 91 25.78 -21.16 -28.94
C LYS A 91 25.88 -21.86 -30.32
N ASN A 92 25.85 -23.19 -30.35
CA ASN A 92 25.95 -23.96 -31.61
C ASN A 92 24.73 -23.67 -32.52
N ILE A 93 23.54 -23.60 -31.96
CA ILE A 93 22.33 -23.26 -32.72
C ILE A 93 22.43 -21.83 -33.30
N ARG A 94 22.88 -20.86 -32.50
CA ARG A 94 23.03 -19.48 -32.95
C ARG A 94 24.07 -19.38 -34.09
N ASN A 95 25.18 -20.07 -33.98
CA ASN A 95 26.20 -20.12 -35.05
C ASN A 95 25.64 -20.73 -36.34
N LEU A 96 24.92 -21.84 -36.24
CA LEU A 96 24.28 -22.48 -37.41
C LEU A 96 23.34 -21.53 -38.17
N ILE A 97 22.58 -20.70 -37.44
CA ILE A 97 21.67 -19.68 -38.02
C ILE A 97 22.47 -18.56 -38.70
N LEU A 98 23.57 -18.12 -38.07
CA LEU A 98 24.36 -16.99 -38.54
C LEU A 98 25.20 -17.33 -39.81
N GLU A 99 25.62 -18.59 -39.94
CA GLU A 99 26.40 -19.10 -41.08
C GLU A 99 25.61 -19.14 -42.38
N LYS A 100 24.29 -19.34 -42.30
CA LYS A 100 23.45 -19.48 -43.49
C LYS A 100 22.87 -18.15 -43.94
N ASP A 101 22.72 -18.00 -45.26
CA ASP A 101 22.06 -16.82 -45.82
C ASP A 101 20.51 -17.00 -45.89
N LEU A 102 19.80 -15.88 -45.78
CA LEU A 102 18.36 -15.91 -46.03
C LEU A 102 18.05 -16.36 -47.47
N PRO A 103 16.96 -17.07 -47.73
CA PRO A 103 16.54 -17.44 -49.11
C PRO A 103 16.45 -16.20 -50.01
N ASN A 104 16.84 -16.35 -51.28
CA ASN A 104 16.92 -15.22 -52.23
C ASN A 104 15.63 -14.44 -52.40
N ASN A 105 14.47 -15.11 -52.38
CA ASN A 105 13.15 -14.49 -52.44
C ASN A 105 12.85 -13.66 -51.19
N VAL A 106 13.23 -14.13 -50.01
CA VAL A 106 13.08 -13.43 -48.74
C VAL A 106 14.01 -12.20 -48.70
N GLN A 107 15.28 -12.35 -49.14
CA GLN A 107 16.24 -11.23 -49.24
C GLN A 107 15.73 -10.13 -50.16
N LYS A 108 15.30 -10.49 -51.40
CA LYS A 108 14.77 -9.52 -52.37
C LYS A 108 13.55 -8.75 -51.80
N ALA A 109 12.60 -9.42 -51.15
CA ALA A 109 11.45 -8.79 -50.56
C ALA A 109 11.80 -7.85 -49.39
N LEU A 110 12.74 -8.30 -48.54
CA LEU A 110 13.23 -7.53 -47.39
C LEU A 110 13.96 -6.26 -47.84
N ILE A 111 14.94 -6.38 -48.79
CA ILE A 111 15.70 -5.25 -49.29
C ILE A 111 14.82 -4.24 -50.00
N LYS A 112 13.87 -4.72 -50.83
CA LYS A 112 12.90 -3.81 -51.51
C LYS A 112 12.11 -2.95 -50.51
N SER A 113 11.60 -3.58 -49.45
CA SER A 113 10.83 -2.88 -48.42
C SER A 113 11.71 -1.96 -47.55
N TYR A 114 12.94 -2.39 -47.23
CA TYR A 114 13.92 -1.58 -46.54
C TYR A 114 14.29 -0.31 -47.31
N LYS A 115 14.60 -0.42 -48.61
CA LYS A 115 14.92 0.74 -49.47
C LYS A 115 13.80 1.79 -49.43
N LYS A 116 12.53 1.35 -49.44
CA LYS A 116 11.38 2.25 -49.35
C LYS A 116 11.33 2.97 -47.96
N LEU A 117 11.57 2.25 -46.88
CA LEU A 117 11.57 2.82 -45.53
C LEU A 117 12.80 3.71 -45.30
N HIS A 118 13.97 3.25 -45.72
CA HIS A 118 15.25 3.95 -45.57
C HIS A 118 15.28 5.29 -46.33
N LYS A 119 14.75 5.31 -47.57
CA LYS A 119 14.63 6.56 -48.40
C LYS A 119 13.81 7.62 -47.66
N ARG A 120 12.80 7.20 -46.85
CA ARG A 120 11.93 8.12 -46.14
C ARG A 120 12.45 8.59 -44.81
N TYR A 121 13.11 7.70 -44.07
CA TYR A 121 13.44 7.91 -42.63
C TYR A 121 14.93 7.74 -42.30
N GLY A 122 15.77 7.29 -43.23
CA GLY A 122 17.17 6.97 -42.96
C GLY A 122 17.34 5.68 -42.15
N ALA A 123 18.07 5.73 -41.05
CA ALA A 123 18.34 4.55 -40.22
C ALA A 123 17.05 3.84 -39.73
N VAL A 124 17.15 2.51 -39.59
CA VAL A 124 16.11 1.67 -39.05
C VAL A 124 16.53 0.95 -37.79
N MET A 125 15.57 0.47 -37.01
CA MET A 125 15.76 -0.47 -35.92
C MET A 125 15.12 -1.82 -36.23
N ILE A 126 15.70 -2.89 -35.65
CA ILE A 126 15.25 -4.26 -35.80
C ILE A 126 14.74 -4.77 -34.47
N ARG A 127 13.53 -5.35 -34.48
CA ARG A 127 12.85 -5.80 -33.27
C ARG A 127 12.18 -7.16 -33.44
N PRO A 128 12.28 -8.07 -32.45
CA PRO A 128 11.62 -9.36 -32.48
C PRO A 128 10.14 -9.26 -32.07
N SER A 129 9.32 -10.14 -32.64
CA SER A 129 7.97 -10.41 -32.18
C SER A 129 7.67 -11.90 -32.28
N VAL A 130 7.52 -12.54 -31.15
CA VAL A 130 7.31 -13.98 -31.05
C VAL A 130 5.89 -14.37 -31.39
N ALA A 131 5.72 -15.43 -32.18
CA ALA A 131 4.45 -16.05 -32.51
C ALA A 131 4.43 -17.53 -32.08
N SER A 132 3.37 -17.98 -31.44
CA SER A 132 3.18 -19.37 -31.06
C SER A 132 1.70 -19.75 -31.13
N LYS A 133 1.40 -20.99 -31.51
CA LYS A 133 0.02 -21.49 -31.59
C LYS A 133 -0.65 -21.65 -30.23
N ASN A 134 0.12 -21.91 -29.18
CA ASN A 134 -0.33 -22.21 -27.84
C ASN A 134 0.15 -21.16 -26.84
N THR A 135 0.33 -19.91 -27.26
CA THR A 135 0.73 -18.86 -26.31
C THR A 135 -0.41 -18.60 -25.33
N PRO A 136 -0.23 -18.94 -24.04
CA PRO A 136 -1.01 -18.31 -23.01
C PRO A 136 -0.78 -16.80 -23.07
N LYS A 137 -1.60 -16.06 -22.41
CA LYS A 137 -1.61 -14.58 -22.37
C LYS A 137 -0.29 -13.92 -21.92
N GLU A 138 0.80 -14.67 -21.80
CA GLU A 138 2.10 -14.19 -21.27
C GLU A 138 3.01 -13.57 -22.33
N SER A 139 3.80 -12.59 -21.92
CA SER A 139 4.69 -11.81 -22.78
C SER A 139 6.09 -12.40 -22.84
N PHE A 140 6.63 -12.59 -24.05
CA PHE A 140 8.04 -12.92 -24.29
C PHE A 140 8.96 -11.68 -24.26
N ALA A 141 8.48 -10.55 -23.76
CA ALA A 141 9.23 -9.31 -23.73
C ALA A 141 10.57 -9.47 -22.99
N GLY A 142 11.65 -8.95 -23.59
CA GLY A 142 12.99 -8.98 -23.00
C GLY A 142 13.76 -10.29 -23.16
N GLN A 143 13.20 -11.31 -23.85
CA GLN A 143 13.89 -12.58 -24.07
C GLN A 143 14.80 -12.58 -25.30
N GLN A 144 14.53 -11.74 -26.30
CA GLN A 144 15.24 -11.63 -27.57
C GLN A 144 15.99 -10.29 -27.67
N ASP A 145 16.88 -10.18 -28.68
CA ASP A 145 17.70 -9.00 -28.92
C ASP A 145 17.09 -8.07 -29.97
N SER A 146 17.24 -6.76 -29.76
CA SER A 146 16.90 -5.69 -30.70
C SER A 146 18.16 -4.99 -31.19
N PHE A 147 18.16 -4.46 -32.41
CA PHE A 147 19.31 -3.79 -33.01
C PHE A 147 18.93 -2.39 -33.49
N LEU A 148 19.73 -1.40 -33.13
CA LEU A 148 19.47 0.00 -33.40
C LEU A 148 20.48 0.53 -34.40
N ASN A 149 20.12 1.61 -35.10
CA ASN A 149 20.96 2.36 -36.04
C ASN A 149 21.52 1.49 -37.19
N ILE A 150 20.63 0.86 -37.94
CA ILE A 150 20.94 0.07 -39.13
C ILE A 150 20.79 0.96 -40.35
N THR A 151 21.89 1.18 -41.07
CA THR A 151 21.96 2.15 -42.13
C THR A 151 22.34 1.55 -43.50
N THR A 152 22.69 0.26 -43.58
CA THR A 152 23.10 -0.43 -44.81
C THR A 152 22.37 -1.76 -44.98
N GLU A 153 22.22 -2.24 -46.23
CA GLU A 153 21.62 -3.53 -46.56
C GLU A 153 22.37 -4.71 -45.94
N LYS A 154 23.72 -4.66 -45.95
CA LYS A 154 24.58 -5.70 -45.33
C LYS A 154 24.32 -5.76 -43.81
N ALA A 155 24.25 -4.61 -43.15
CA ALA A 155 23.94 -4.55 -41.74
C ALA A 155 22.51 -5.01 -41.43
N LEU A 156 21.53 -4.72 -42.30
CA LEU A 156 20.13 -5.18 -42.18
C LEU A 156 20.08 -6.71 -42.18
N LEU A 157 20.66 -7.35 -43.22
CA LEU A 157 20.65 -8.81 -43.36
C LEU A 157 21.30 -9.49 -42.15
N HIS A 158 22.45 -8.95 -41.71
CA HIS A 158 23.16 -9.48 -40.55
C HIS A 158 22.35 -9.30 -39.25
N ALA A 159 21.72 -8.13 -39.03
CA ALA A 159 20.92 -7.87 -37.86
C ALA A 159 19.63 -8.72 -37.81
N VAL A 160 19.01 -8.96 -38.97
CA VAL A 160 17.84 -9.87 -39.06
C VAL A 160 18.23 -11.30 -38.67
N LYS A 161 19.35 -11.83 -39.19
CA LYS A 161 19.87 -13.16 -38.81
C LYS A 161 20.18 -13.23 -37.31
N ARG A 162 20.83 -12.19 -36.74
CA ARG A 162 21.08 -12.11 -35.28
C ARG A 162 19.79 -12.06 -34.46
N CYS A 163 18.80 -11.33 -34.96
CA CYS A 163 17.47 -11.27 -34.30
C CYS A 163 16.80 -12.66 -34.27
N ILE A 164 16.88 -13.41 -35.39
CA ILE A 164 16.40 -14.80 -35.47
C ILE A 164 17.20 -15.69 -34.49
N ALA A 165 18.51 -15.61 -34.49
CA ALA A 165 19.38 -16.39 -33.60
C ALA A 165 19.10 -16.11 -32.12
N SER A 166 18.67 -14.89 -31.75
CA SER A 166 18.34 -14.52 -30.36
C SER A 166 17.17 -15.29 -29.76
N LEU A 167 16.34 -15.93 -30.60
CA LEU A 167 15.30 -16.85 -30.15
C LEU A 167 15.88 -18.07 -29.41
N PHE A 168 17.14 -18.41 -29.71
CA PHE A 168 17.87 -19.52 -29.10
C PHE A 168 18.97 -19.03 -28.13
N SER A 169 18.78 -17.85 -27.55
CA SER A 169 19.59 -17.41 -26.41
C SER A 169 19.32 -18.27 -25.17
N ASP A 170 20.30 -18.40 -24.30
CA ASP A 170 20.22 -19.22 -23.09
C ASP A 170 18.97 -18.84 -22.24
N ARG A 171 18.71 -17.54 -22.09
CA ARG A 171 17.52 -17.02 -21.37
C ARG A 171 16.21 -17.39 -22.06
N ALA A 172 16.16 -17.37 -23.41
CA ALA A 172 14.97 -17.69 -24.17
C ALA A 172 14.66 -19.19 -24.15
N LEU A 173 15.70 -20.04 -24.16
CA LEU A 173 15.56 -21.48 -24.00
C LEU A 173 15.04 -21.85 -22.62
N VAL A 174 15.67 -21.35 -21.56
CA VAL A 174 15.22 -21.59 -20.17
C VAL A 174 13.80 -21.09 -19.94
N TYR A 175 13.45 -19.92 -20.50
CA TYR A 175 12.10 -19.38 -20.34
C TYR A 175 11.04 -20.28 -20.94
N ARG A 176 11.25 -20.72 -22.20
CA ARG A 176 10.28 -21.60 -22.89
C ARG A 176 10.10 -22.91 -22.17
N GLU A 177 11.18 -23.49 -21.70
CA GLU A 177 11.13 -24.76 -20.97
C GLU A 177 10.39 -24.65 -19.64
N LYS A 178 10.71 -23.65 -18.83
CA LYS A 178 9.98 -23.40 -17.57
C LYS A 178 8.48 -23.19 -17.77
N LYS A 179 8.09 -22.77 -18.97
CA LYS A 179 6.69 -22.53 -19.32
C LYS A 179 6.05 -23.68 -20.10
N GLY A 180 6.78 -24.76 -20.34
CA GLY A 180 6.30 -25.93 -21.07
C GLY A 180 6.04 -25.69 -22.57
N TYR A 181 6.78 -24.73 -23.19
CA TYR A 181 6.66 -24.45 -24.61
C TYR A 181 7.63 -25.32 -25.42
N ASP A 182 7.10 -26.04 -26.42
CA ASP A 182 7.94 -26.70 -27.42
C ASP A 182 8.73 -25.67 -28.21
N HIS A 183 10.05 -25.81 -28.21
CA HIS A 183 10.97 -24.91 -28.88
C HIS A 183 10.73 -24.76 -30.37
N MET A 184 10.22 -25.81 -31.02
CA MET A 184 10.01 -25.88 -32.47
C MET A 184 8.62 -25.41 -32.90
N THR A 185 7.70 -25.10 -31.97
CA THR A 185 6.39 -24.54 -32.28
C THR A 185 6.35 -23.00 -32.18
N VAL A 186 7.47 -22.41 -31.73
CA VAL A 186 7.62 -20.96 -31.54
C VAL A 186 8.33 -20.35 -32.74
N GLY A 187 7.64 -19.51 -33.48
CA GLY A 187 8.20 -18.72 -34.58
C GLY A 187 8.56 -17.30 -34.21
N LEU A 188 9.35 -16.65 -35.04
CA LEU A 188 9.76 -15.25 -34.87
C LEU A 188 9.39 -14.42 -36.10
N SER A 189 8.72 -13.31 -35.88
CA SER A 189 8.60 -12.22 -36.83
C SER A 189 9.61 -11.14 -36.47
N VAL A 190 10.23 -10.52 -37.46
CA VAL A 190 11.23 -9.48 -37.26
C VAL A 190 10.67 -8.15 -37.77
N GLY A 191 10.48 -7.18 -36.90
CA GLY A 191 10.07 -5.83 -37.26
C GLY A 191 11.24 -4.97 -37.71
N ILE A 192 11.10 -4.34 -38.86
CA ILE A 192 12.01 -3.33 -39.39
C ILE A 192 11.27 -2.00 -39.29
N GLN A 193 11.75 -1.10 -38.44
CA GLN A 193 11.02 0.07 -37.99
C GLN A 193 11.85 1.33 -38.15
N GLN A 194 11.20 2.45 -38.43
CA GLN A 194 11.82 3.79 -38.39
C GLN A 194 12.61 3.98 -37.11
N MET A 195 13.82 4.49 -37.22
CA MET A 195 14.64 4.86 -36.07
C MET A 195 14.54 6.36 -35.80
N ILE A 196 14.37 6.72 -34.53
CA ILE A 196 14.45 8.10 -34.04
C ILE A 196 15.79 8.30 -33.35
N ASP A 197 16.52 9.34 -33.71
CA ASP A 197 17.77 9.70 -33.07
C ASP A 197 17.52 10.46 -31.75
N ALA A 198 17.51 9.70 -30.68
CA ALA A 198 17.42 10.24 -29.33
C ALA A 198 18.77 10.55 -28.68
N SER A 199 19.88 10.60 -29.43
CA SER A 199 21.22 10.88 -28.88
C SER A 199 21.25 12.10 -27.98
N ASN A 200 20.49 13.14 -28.32
CA ASN A 200 20.29 14.36 -27.54
C ASN A 200 18.86 14.47 -26.96
N GLY A 201 18.03 13.47 -27.14
CA GLY A 201 16.70 13.33 -26.63
C GLY A 201 16.64 12.45 -25.40
N ALA A 202 15.51 11.74 -25.26
CA ALA A 202 15.22 10.83 -24.18
C ALA A 202 14.45 9.61 -24.68
N ASN A 203 14.44 8.57 -23.87
CA ASN A 203 13.64 7.39 -24.12
C ASN A 203 13.11 6.82 -22.81
N GLY A 204 12.17 5.89 -22.88
CA GLY A 204 11.69 5.23 -21.70
C GLY A 204 10.53 4.26 -21.93
N MET A 205 9.90 3.92 -20.84
CA MET A 205 8.75 3.00 -20.79
C MET A 205 7.60 3.64 -20.04
N ILE A 206 6.39 3.41 -20.53
CA ILE A 206 5.16 3.65 -19.79
C ILE A 206 4.63 2.30 -19.31
N SER A 207 4.34 2.18 -18.03
CA SER A 207 3.55 1.09 -17.48
C SER A 207 2.20 1.66 -17.08
N THR A 208 1.14 1.30 -17.80
CA THR A 208 -0.19 1.87 -17.50
C THR A 208 -0.79 1.34 -16.20
N LEU A 209 -0.13 0.39 -15.59
CA LEU A 209 -0.38 -0.11 -14.25
C LEU A 209 0.92 -0.02 -13.45
N ASP A 210 0.91 0.68 -12.34
CA ASP A 210 2.05 0.70 -11.44
C ASP A 210 2.13 -0.63 -10.66
N THR A 211 3.05 -1.48 -11.09
CA THR A 211 3.29 -2.79 -10.46
C THR A 211 4.30 -2.73 -9.32
N GLU A 212 5.04 -1.63 -9.20
CA GLU A 212 5.97 -1.44 -8.08
C GLU A 212 5.20 -1.08 -6.81
N LEU A 213 4.17 -0.24 -6.96
CA LEU A 213 3.29 0.19 -5.87
C LEU A 213 1.90 -0.47 -5.90
N GLY A 214 1.61 -1.36 -6.86
CA GLY A 214 0.33 -2.09 -6.98
C GLY A 214 -0.91 -1.23 -7.21
N MET A 215 -0.74 0.00 -7.65
CA MET A 215 -1.81 0.99 -7.76
C MET A 215 -2.47 0.94 -9.13
N ASN A 216 -3.73 0.51 -9.20
CA ASN A 216 -4.50 0.46 -10.45
C ASN A 216 -4.77 1.83 -11.07
N GLY A 217 -4.98 2.85 -10.23
CA GLY A 217 -5.24 4.22 -10.64
C GLY A 217 -4.00 5.03 -11.02
N VAL A 218 -2.80 4.44 -10.89
CA VAL A 218 -1.51 5.11 -11.12
C VAL A 218 -0.77 4.47 -12.29
N MET A 219 -0.16 5.32 -13.11
CA MET A 219 0.71 4.96 -14.20
C MET A 219 2.16 5.29 -13.83
N LEU A 220 3.10 4.43 -14.22
CA LEU A 220 4.53 4.68 -14.06
C LEU A 220 5.15 5.01 -15.42
N ILE A 221 5.83 6.14 -15.52
CA ILE A 221 6.64 6.52 -16.68
C ILE A 221 8.10 6.55 -16.25
N ASN A 222 8.92 5.75 -16.91
CA ASN A 222 10.37 5.79 -16.76
C ASN A 222 10.98 6.60 -17.90
N ALA A 223 12.04 7.37 -17.62
CA ALA A 223 12.72 8.17 -18.61
C ALA A 223 14.23 8.23 -18.37
N THR A 224 15.02 8.23 -19.45
CA THR A 224 16.46 8.42 -19.38
C THR A 224 16.96 9.12 -20.64
N TYR A 225 18.17 9.70 -20.58
CA TYR A 225 18.76 10.36 -21.75
C TYR A 225 19.26 9.35 -22.80
N GLY A 226 19.21 9.77 -24.06
CA GLY A 226 19.81 9.06 -25.20
C GLY A 226 18.93 7.93 -25.74
N LEU A 227 19.55 6.94 -26.37
CA LEU A 227 18.91 5.78 -26.96
C LEU A 227 18.69 4.69 -25.91
N GLY A 228 17.56 4.00 -25.97
CA GLY A 228 17.21 2.87 -25.12
C GLY A 228 17.30 1.55 -25.86
N GLU A 229 18.05 0.61 -25.34
CA GLU A 229 17.89 -0.79 -25.69
C GLU A 229 16.70 -1.34 -24.91
N TYR A 230 15.52 -1.23 -25.49
CA TYR A 230 14.27 -1.59 -24.85
C TYR A 230 14.21 -3.08 -24.52
N GLY A 231 14.37 -3.41 -23.26
CA GLY A 231 14.04 -4.73 -22.74
C GLY A 231 15.19 -5.67 -22.43
N VAL A 232 16.44 -5.36 -22.76
CA VAL A 232 17.52 -6.36 -22.64
C VAL A 232 18.44 -6.17 -21.43
N THR A 233 18.72 -4.97 -21.01
CA THR A 233 19.73 -4.74 -19.96
C THR A 233 19.24 -3.95 -18.78
N GLY A 234 18.16 -4.14 -18.19
CA GLY A 234 17.70 -3.51 -16.94
C GLY A 234 18.63 -2.65 -16.07
N ASN A 235 19.79 -2.27 -16.59
CA ASN A 235 20.88 -1.56 -15.95
C ASN A 235 20.93 -0.06 -16.26
N MET A 236 19.96 0.51 -16.98
CA MET A 236 19.93 1.95 -17.19
C MET A 236 19.21 2.62 -16.03
N VAL A 237 19.96 3.46 -15.34
CA VAL A 237 19.41 4.37 -14.31
C VAL A 237 18.43 5.31 -15.00
N SER A 238 17.18 5.33 -14.55
CA SER A 238 16.11 6.12 -15.14
C SER A 238 15.37 6.94 -14.09
N ASP A 239 14.88 8.11 -14.50
CA ASP A 239 13.90 8.86 -13.71
C ASP A 239 12.56 8.10 -13.69
N GLN A 240 11.81 8.24 -12.61
CA GLN A 240 10.50 7.61 -12.43
C GLN A 240 9.45 8.66 -12.10
N PHE A 241 8.35 8.61 -12.82
CA PHE A 241 7.22 9.51 -12.64
C PHE A 241 5.97 8.68 -12.40
N HIS A 242 5.29 8.94 -11.29
CA HIS A 242 4.02 8.31 -10.96
C HIS A 242 2.88 9.29 -11.26
N ILE A 243 1.95 8.89 -12.09
CA ILE A 243 0.88 9.75 -12.60
C ILE A 243 -0.47 9.19 -12.18
N PHE A 244 -1.28 10.01 -11.52
CA PHE A 244 -2.65 9.66 -11.18
C PHE A 244 -3.57 9.85 -12.39
N LYS A 245 -4.08 8.75 -12.95
CA LYS A 245 -4.84 8.71 -14.20
C LYS A 245 -6.09 9.58 -14.17
N GLU A 246 -6.90 9.48 -13.10
CA GLU A 246 -8.16 10.25 -13.01
C GLU A 246 -7.92 11.76 -12.93
N GLY A 247 -6.83 12.19 -12.28
CA GLY A 247 -6.42 13.60 -12.29
C GLY A 247 -6.10 14.08 -13.69
N VAL A 248 -5.34 13.30 -14.47
CA VAL A 248 -5.01 13.65 -15.88
C VAL A 248 -6.26 13.66 -16.76
N LYS A 249 -7.20 12.72 -16.60
CA LYS A 249 -8.50 12.74 -17.31
C LYS A 249 -9.30 14.01 -17.03
N LYS A 250 -9.21 14.53 -15.80
CA LYS A 250 -9.84 15.81 -15.41
C LYS A 250 -9.01 17.04 -15.78
N GLY A 251 -8.01 16.91 -16.63
CA GLY A 251 -7.17 18.02 -17.10
C GLY A 251 -6.13 18.52 -16.09
N LYS A 252 -5.93 17.81 -14.97
CA LYS A 252 -4.95 18.19 -13.94
C LYS A 252 -3.54 17.70 -14.29
N GLU A 253 -2.52 18.44 -13.84
CA GLU A 253 -1.12 18.00 -13.93
C GLU A 253 -0.79 17.03 -12.78
N ALA A 254 -1.43 15.85 -12.79
CA ALA A 254 -1.44 14.90 -11.69
C ALA A 254 -0.19 14.00 -11.65
N ILE A 255 1.00 14.61 -11.67
CA ILE A 255 2.28 13.94 -11.44
C ILE A 255 2.50 13.87 -9.92
N ILE A 256 2.03 12.78 -9.32
CA ILE A 256 1.98 12.63 -7.85
C ILE A 256 3.33 12.28 -7.22
N ARG A 257 4.32 11.86 -8.00
CA ARG A 257 5.69 11.61 -7.53
C ARG A 257 6.69 11.73 -8.66
N LYS A 258 7.86 12.32 -8.34
CA LYS A 258 9.03 12.37 -9.22
C LYS A 258 10.24 11.83 -8.47
N ASN A 259 10.86 10.79 -9.00
CA ASN A 259 12.12 10.25 -8.51
C ASN A 259 13.18 10.50 -9.59
N ILE A 260 13.99 11.54 -9.41
CA ILE A 260 15.05 11.91 -10.33
C ILE A 260 16.34 11.24 -9.89
N THR A 261 16.91 10.44 -10.77
CA THR A 261 18.13 9.69 -10.50
C THR A 261 19.34 10.35 -11.17
N LYS A 262 20.53 10.10 -10.64
CA LYS A 262 21.78 10.56 -11.26
C LYS A 262 22.10 9.68 -12.46
N LYS A 263 22.18 10.30 -13.64
CA LYS A 263 22.42 9.64 -14.94
C LYS A 263 23.82 10.00 -15.46
N ASP A 264 24.83 9.22 -15.12
CA ASP A 264 26.23 9.50 -15.51
C ASP A 264 26.51 9.26 -16.99
N THR A 265 25.80 8.31 -17.60
CA THR A 265 26.03 7.88 -18.97
C THR A 265 24.73 7.71 -19.75
N LYS A 266 24.83 7.88 -21.08
CA LYS A 266 23.75 7.62 -22.04
C LYS A 266 24.28 6.82 -23.24
N ARG A 267 23.37 6.23 -24.02
CA ARG A 267 23.71 5.66 -25.32
C ARG A 267 23.39 6.65 -26.44
N ILE A 268 24.24 6.71 -27.45
CA ILE A 268 24.06 7.53 -28.64
C ILE A 268 24.26 6.68 -29.89
N CYS A 269 23.81 7.15 -31.06
CA CYS A 269 24.08 6.51 -32.34
C CYS A 269 25.61 6.36 -32.55
N GLY A 270 26.06 5.22 -33.05
CA GLY A 270 27.41 5.01 -33.59
C GLY A 270 27.59 5.79 -34.91
N LYS A 271 28.81 6.01 -35.34
CA LYS A 271 29.07 6.75 -36.60
C LYS A 271 28.42 6.07 -37.81
N ASN A 272 28.50 4.75 -37.92
CA ASN A 272 28.00 4.00 -39.08
C ASN A 272 26.82 3.08 -38.71
N VAL A 273 26.99 2.17 -37.76
CA VAL A 273 25.99 1.19 -37.34
C VAL A 273 26.08 0.99 -35.84
N GLY A 274 24.93 0.70 -35.20
CA GLY A 274 24.85 0.37 -33.79
C GLY A 274 24.88 1.60 -32.87
N THR A 275 25.19 1.37 -31.60
CA THR A 275 25.17 2.40 -30.53
C THR A 275 26.50 2.41 -29.78
N LYS A 276 26.86 3.56 -29.20
CA LYS A 276 28.01 3.72 -28.31
C LYS A 276 27.61 4.42 -27.00
N LYS A 277 28.39 4.16 -25.96
CA LYS A 277 28.25 4.83 -24.66
C LYS A 277 28.84 6.23 -24.71
N ALA A 278 28.19 7.21 -24.12
CA ALA A 278 28.64 8.59 -23.98
C ALA A 278 28.36 9.10 -22.57
N VAL A 279 29.11 10.07 -22.09
CA VAL A 279 28.93 10.71 -20.79
C VAL A 279 27.81 11.75 -20.88
N VAL A 280 26.96 11.81 -19.85
CA VAL A 280 25.97 12.88 -19.69
C VAL A 280 26.67 14.11 -19.07
N PRO A 281 26.54 15.33 -19.62
CA PRO A 281 27.11 16.53 -19.03
C PRO A 281 26.73 16.67 -17.55
N LYS A 282 27.69 17.04 -16.69
CA LYS A 282 27.48 17.15 -15.23
C LYS A 282 26.28 18.02 -14.87
N THR A 283 25.99 19.07 -15.61
CA THR A 283 24.85 19.97 -15.42
C THR A 283 23.48 19.32 -15.68
N LYS A 284 23.44 18.17 -16.37
CA LYS A 284 22.22 17.41 -16.71
C LYS A 284 22.06 16.11 -15.92
N GLN A 285 23.13 15.59 -15.29
CA GLN A 285 23.12 14.26 -14.65
C GLN A 285 22.00 14.10 -13.61
N GLU A 286 21.73 15.13 -12.83
CA GLU A 286 20.74 15.14 -11.74
C GLU A 286 19.45 15.89 -12.11
N LYS A 287 19.28 16.27 -13.38
CA LYS A 287 18.04 16.90 -13.87
C LYS A 287 17.10 15.86 -14.48
N SER A 288 15.82 16.17 -14.48
CA SER A 288 14.80 15.37 -15.17
C SER A 288 15.15 15.24 -16.65
N SER A 289 15.03 14.03 -17.18
CA SER A 289 15.32 13.76 -18.61
C SER A 289 14.21 14.23 -19.55
N ILE A 290 13.01 14.49 -19.05
CA ILE A 290 11.86 15.06 -19.77
C ILE A 290 11.12 16.08 -18.90
N ASN A 291 10.37 16.99 -19.53
CA ASN A 291 9.58 18.01 -18.85
C ASN A 291 8.17 17.50 -18.47
N ASN A 292 7.41 18.30 -17.71
CA ASN A 292 6.06 17.94 -17.28
C ASN A 292 5.09 17.78 -18.46
N GLY A 293 5.19 18.63 -19.48
CA GLY A 293 4.35 18.53 -20.69
C GLY A 293 4.54 17.21 -21.41
N ASP A 294 5.81 16.75 -21.55
CA ASP A 294 6.13 15.44 -22.10
C ASP A 294 5.49 14.32 -21.27
N ILE A 295 5.61 14.40 -19.92
CA ILE A 295 5.06 13.40 -19.01
C ILE A 295 3.55 13.29 -19.16
N ILE A 296 2.84 14.41 -19.17
CA ILE A 296 1.38 14.45 -19.32
C ILE A 296 0.94 13.95 -20.70
N THR A 297 1.66 14.32 -21.76
CA THR A 297 1.41 13.83 -23.12
C THR A 297 1.55 12.30 -23.18
N LEU A 298 2.64 11.76 -22.66
CA LEU A 298 2.88 10.32 -22.58
C LEU A 298 1.81 9.62 -21.72
N ALA A 299 1.36 10.26 -20.64
CA ALA A 299 0.31 9.72 -19.79
C ALA A 299 -1.03 9.63 -20.53
N LYS A 300 -1.41 10.67 -21.25
CA LYS A 300 -2.63 10.68 -22.10
C LYS A 300 -2.55 9.59 -23.18
N TRP A 301 -1.42 9.45 -23.85
CA TRP A 301 -1.20 8.40 -24.84
C TRP A 301 -1.26 7.00 -24.23
N GLY A 302 -0.63 6.80 -23.07
CA GLY A 302 -0.68 5.53 -22.34
C GLY A 302 -2.10 5.12 -21.97
N MET A 303 -2.92 6.05 -21.46
CA MET A 303 -4.33 5.79 -21.15
C MET A 303 -5.13 5.46 -22.41
N ARG A 304 -4.89 6.18 -23.51
CA ARG A 304 -5.58 5.92 -24.77
C ARG A 304 -5.25 4.54 -25.36
N ILE A 305 -3.99 4.13 -25.26
CA ILE A 305 -3.54 2.79 -25.69
C ILE A 305 -4.16 1.71 -24.80
N GLU A 306 -4.21 1.93 -23.48
CA GLU A 306 -4.87 1.00 -22.55
C GLU A 306 -6.35 0.85 -22.84
N GLU A 307 -7.04 1.92 -23.18
CA GLU A 307 -8.46 1.94 -23.57
C GLU A 307 -8.69 1.12 -24.86
N ILE A 308 -7.86 1.31 -25.89
CA ILE A 308 -7.92 0.55 -27.14
C ILE A 308 -7.66 -0.94 -26.90
N CYS A 309 -6.67 -1.27 -26.08
CA CYS A 309 -6.27 -2.65 -25.80
C CYS A 309 -7.15 -3.31 -24.74
N LYS A 310 -7.90 -2.56 -23.93
CA LYS A 310 -8.77 -3.00 -22.81
C LYS A 310 -8.04 -3.76 -21.70
N ILE A 311 -6.73 -3.70 -21.66
CA ILE A 311 -5.87 -4.33 -20.65
C ILE A 311 -4.63 -3.47 -20.41
N PRO A 312 -4.01 -3.55 -19.20
CA PRO A 312 -2.80 -2.79 -18.91
C PRO A 312 -1.67 -3.06 -19.90
N GLN A 313 -0.91 -2.01 -20.21
CA GLN A 313 0.11 -2.02 -21.25
C GLN A 313 1.49 -1.63 -20.72
N HIS A 314 2.53 -2.22 -21.36
CA HIS A 314 3.90 -1.72 -21.34
C HIS A 314 4.21 -1.08 -22.69
N ILE A 315 4.52 0.22 -22.70
CA ILE A 315 4.64 1.01 -23.90
C ILE A 315 6.04 1.62 -23.94
N ALA A 316 6.82 1.31 -24.95
CA ALA A 316 8.10 1.94 -25.20
C ALA A 316 7.89 3.25 -25.98
N TRP A 317 8.58 4.31 -25.56
CA TRP A 317 8.51 5.61 -26.17
C TRP A 317 9.89 6.23 -26.37
N VAL A 318 9.99 7.19 -27.29
CA VAL A 318 11.23 7.91 -27.58
C VAL A 318 10.92 9.37 -27.87
N LYS A 319 11.81 10.26 -27.46
CA LYS A 319 11.82 11.70 -27.78
C LYS A 319 12.97 11.99 -28.72
N ASP A 320 12.65 12.55 -29.88
CA ASP A 320 13.65 12.97 -30.88
C ASP A 320 14.57 14.05 -30.30
N GLY A 321 15.87 13.87 -30.50
CA GLY A 321 16.88 14.78 -29.97
C GLY A 321 17.00 16.10 -30.71
N LYS A 322 16.46 16.20 -31.93
CA LYS A 322 16.50 17.40 -32.77
C LYS A 322 15.18 18.18 -32.71
N THR A 323 14.07 17.48 -32.90
CA THR A 323 12.75 18.12 -32.98
C THR A 323 12.01 18.20 -31.65
N GLY A 324 12.43 17.40 -30.65
CA GLY A 324 11.76 17.28 -29.39
C GLY A 324 10.43 16.49 -29.47
N THR A 325 10.08 15.93 -30.61
CA THR A 325 8.83 15.20 -30.85
C THR A 325 8.85 13.85 -30.16
N LEU A 326 7.74 13.50 -29.50
CA LEU A 326 7.54 12.19 -28.85
C LEU A 326 6.97 11.19 -29.85
N TYR A 327 7.40 9.93 -29.73
CA TYR A 327 6.91 8.80 -30.52
C TYR A 327 6.68 7.58 -29.66
N ILE A 328 5.64 6.80 -29.98
CA ILE A 328 5.45 5.45 -29.44
C ILE A 328 6.18 4.46 -30.33
N VAL A 329 7.00 3.65 -29.70
CA VAL A 329 7.87 2.66 -30.37
C VAL A 329 7.22 1.29 -30.42
N GLN A 330 6.58 0.90 -29.30
CA GLN A 330 5.97 -0.40 -29.16
C GLN A 330 4.96 -0.36 -28.00
N SER A 331 3.92 -1.20 -28.11
CA SER A 331 3.05 -1.54 -27.00
C SER A 331 2.99 -3.05 -26.83
N SER A 332 2.93 -3.50 -25.60
CA SER A 332 2.76 -4.92 -25.26
C SER A 332 1.85 -5.06 -24.06
N SER A 333 0.92 -6.01 -24.15
CA SER A 333 0.01 -6.32 -23.06
C SER A 333 0.80 -6.84 -21.85
N LYS A 334 0.50 -6.29 -20.68
CA LYS A 334 0.98 -6.85 -19.43
C LYS A 334 -0.04 -7.85 -18.93
N THR A 335 0.21 -9.12 -19.16
CA THR A 335 -0.47 -10.17 -18.42
C THR A 335 0.15 -10.26 -17.03
N VAL A 336 -0.49 -9.61 -16.09
CA VAL A 336 -0.19 -9.82 -14.68
C VAL A 336 -1.19 -10.83 -14.18
N ASP A 337 -0.74 -11.86 -13.47
CA ASP A 337 -1.59 -12.78 -12.70
C ASP A 337 -2.32 -12.06 -11.54
N ILE A 338 -2.88 -10.87 -11.86
CA ILE A 338 -3.57 -10.02 -10.90
C ILE A 338 -4.91 -10.65 -10.50
N LYS A 339 -5.57 -11.36 -11.44
CA LYS A 339 -6.87 -11.95 -11.14
C LYS A 339 -6.77 -13.12 -10.16
N GLU A 340 -5.77 -13.99 -10.29
CA GLU A 340 -5.59 -15.12 -9.35
C GLU A 340 -5.05 -14.68 -7.99
N LYS A 341 -4.14 -13.69 -7.95
CA LYS A 341 -3.65 -13.13 -6.67
C LYS A 341 -4.72 -12.34 -5.92
N ARG A 342 -5.67 -11.72 -6.62
CA ARG A 342 -6.75 -10.93 -5.99
C ARG A 342 -7.93 -11.77 -5.50
N SER A 343 -8.09 -13.01 -5.95
CA SER A 343 -9.19 -13.87 -5.48
C SER A 343 -8.92 -14.56 -4.16
N ASN A 344 -7.65 -14.79 -3.81
CA ASN A 344 -7.25 -15.51 -2.60
C ASN A 344 -6.40 -14.63 -1.68
N LEU A 345 -6.88 -14.38 -0.47
CA LEU A 345 -6.12 -13.73 0.57
C LEU A 345 -5.48 -14.79 1.47
N GLU A 346 -4.15 -14.79 1.53
CA GLU A 346 -3.38 -15.67 2.40
C GLU A 346 -3.04 -14.94 3.71
N THR A 347 -3.52 -15.45 4.82
CA THR A 347 -3.16 -14.99 6.16
C THR A 347 -2.24 -16.00 6.81
N TYR A 348 -1.08 -15.55 7.26
CA TYR A 348 -0.08 -16.39 7.92
C TYR A 348 -0.20 -16.22 9.43
N LEU A 349 -0.41 -17.32 10.15
CA LEU A 349 -0.60 -17.32 11.60
C LEU A 349 0.43 -18.23 12.26
N LEU A 350 1.31 -17.65 13.08
CA LEU A 350 2.23 -18.41 13.91
C LEU A 350 1.44 -19.08 15.03
N LYS A 351 1.48 -20.43 15.10
CA LYS A 351 0.71 -21.22 16.10
C LYS A 351 1.33 -21.18 17.48
N LYS A 352 2.66 -21.09 17.56
CA LYS A 352 3.41 -20.95 18.82
C LYS A 352 4.48 -19.88 18.65
N THR A 353 4.66 -19.04 19.65
CA THR A 353 5.80 -18.13 19.76
C THR A 353 7.01 -18.93 20.24
N GLY A 354 8.15 -18.75 19.56
CA GLY A 354 9.43 -19.33 19.94
C GLY A 354 10.38 -18.27 20.51
N LYS A 355 11.59 -18.67 20.86
CA LYS A 355 12.64 -17.74 21.26
C LYS A 355 13.00 -16.82 20.12
N LYS A 356 12.73 -15.52 20.29
CA LYS A 356 13.11 -14.49 19.32
C LYS A 356 14.61 -14.26 19.37
N ILE A 357 15.28 -14.39 18.21
CA ILE A 357 16.74 -14.27 18.09
C ILE A 357 17.12 -12.85 17.70
N LEU A 358 16.46 -12.31 16.68
CA LEU A 358 16.75 -11.00 16.09
C LEU A 358 15.47 -10.30 15.67
N ASP A 359 15.57 -8.98 15.64
CA ASP A 359 14.52 -8.08 15.15
C ASP A 359 15.01 -7.22 14.01
N GLY A 360 14.08 -6.68 13.24
CA GLY A 360 14.37 -5.78 12.11
C GLY A 360 13.09 -5.31 11.44
N THR A 361 13.24 -4.55 10.37
CA THR A 361 12.10 -4.07 9.60
C THR A 361 11.55 -5.18 8.69
N THR A 362 10.37 -5.69 8.99
CA THR A 362 9.71 -6.73 8.20
C THR A 362 9.09 -6.18 6.93
N ILE A 363 9.21 -6.95 5.84
CA ILE A 363 8.64 -6.65 4.53
C ILE A 363 7.58 -7.69 4.21
N GLY A 364 6.30 -7.28 4.30
CA GLY A 364 5.15 -8.16 4.16
C GLY A 364 4.83 -8.95 5.44
N GLN A 365 3.72 -9.70 5.41
CA GLN A 365 3.17 -10.42 6.57
C GLN A 365 3.35 -11.93 6.49
N LYS A 366 4.09 -12.43 5.50
CA LYS A 366 4.31 -13.87 5.33
C LYS A 366 5.28 -14.44 6.34
N ILE A 367 5.21 -15.74 6.51
CA ILE A 367 6.13 -16.52 7.37
C ILE A 367 6.88 -17.50 6.48
N GLY A 368 8.18 -17.64 6.71
CA GLY A 368 9.02 -18.62 6.04
C GLY A 368 10.00 -19.24 7.01
N ALA A 369 10.22 -20.54 6.88
CA ALA A 369 11.17 -21.28 7.71
C ALA A 369 12.16 -22.06 6.83
N GLY A 370 13.41 -22.14 7.24
CA GLY A 370 14.45 -22.81 6.47
C GLY A 370 15.76 -23.00 7.24
N LYS A 371 16.71 -23.69 6.61
CA LYS A 371 18.08 -23.73 7.08
C LYS A 371 18.73 -22.36 6.85
N VAL A 372 19.57 -21.96 7.78
CA VAL A 372 20.32 -20.71 7.67
C VAL A 372 21.45 -20.88 6.66
N CYS A 373 21.48 -20.05 5.65
CA CYS A 373 22.58 -19.95 4.71
C CYS A 373 23.11 -18.51 4.68
N VAL A 374 24.26 -18.30 5.29
CA VAL A 374 24.95 -17.01 5.30
C VAL A 374 25.88 -16.92 4.11
N LEU A 375 25.68 -15.90 3.28
CA LEU A 375 26.51 -15.64 2.10
C LEU A 375 27.09 -14.23 2.17
N ASP A 376 28.39 -14.14 2.04
CA ASP A 376 29.10 -12.86 2.01
C ASP A 376 29.28 -12.34 0.57
N SER A 377 29.36 -13.24 -0.41
CA SER A 377 29.49 -12.91 -1.84
C SER A 377 28.73 -13.92 -2.71
N LEU A 378 28.63 -13.59 -4.01
CA LEU A 378 28.04 -14.47 -5.02
C LEU A 378 28.95 -15.65 -5.43
N GLU A 379 30.19 -15.68 -5.00
CA GLU A 379 31.11 -16.80 -5.24
C GLU A 379 30.70 -18.06 -4.46
N ASP A 380 30.00 -17.85 -3.36
CA ASP A 380 29.50 -18.91 -2.47
C ASP A 380 28.15 -19.52 -2.89
N LEU A 381 27.67 -19.23 -4.08
CA LEU A 381 26.34 -19.67 -4.58
C LEU A 381 26.07 -21.17 -4.45
N LYS A 382 27.10 -22.00 -4.60
CA LYS A 382 27.00 -23.47 -4.49
C LYS A 382 26.54 -23.95 -3.10
N LYS A 383 26.68 -23.13 -2.06
CA LYS A 383 26.28 -23.45 -0.68
C LYS A 383 24.77 -23.28 -0.46
N PHE A 384 24.05 -22.50 -1.29
CA PHE A 384 22.64 -22.18 -1.11
C PHE A 384 21.75 -23.23 -1.78
N LYS A 385 20.82 -23.78 -1.01
CA LYS A 385 19.82 -24.73 -1.49
C LYS A 385 18.42 -24.11 -1.51
N ALA A 386 17.54 -24.62 -2.36
CA ALA A 386 16.14 -24.20 -2.38
C ALA A 386 15.49 -24.37 -1.00
N LYS A 387 14.70 -23.35 -0.61
CA LYS A 387 14.06 -23.24 0.71
C LYS A 387 15.00 -22.93 1.89
N ASP A 388 16.27 -22.62 1.65
CA ASP A 388 17.12 -22.06 2.70
C ASP A 388 16.71 -20.59 2.99
N VAL A 389 17.07 -20.10 4.18
CA VAL A 389 16.95 -18.69 4.53
C VAL A 389 18.24 -17.99 4.12
N LEU A 390 18.12 -17.04 3.19
CA LEU A 390 19.25 -16.22 2.73
C LEU A 390 19.59 -15.16 3.78
N VAL A 391 20.81 -15.17 4.28
CA VAL A 391 21.33 -14.16 5.20
C VAL A 391 22.56 -13.51 4.58
N THR A 392 22.53 -12.18 4.34
CA THR A 392 23.63 -11.44 3.72
C THR A 392 23.70 -10.00 4.22
N LYS A 393 24.79 -9.30 3.88
CA LYS A 393 24.94 -7.87 4.22
C LYS A 393 23.98 -7.01 3.42
N THR A 394 23.96 -7.17 2.10
CA THR A 394 23.14 -6.45 1.14
C THR A 394 22.89 -7.33 -0.07
N THR A 395 21.93 -6.97 -0.92
CA THR A 395 21.65 -7.68 -2.17
C THR A 395 21.70 -6.73 -3.36
N THR A 396 22.14 -7.27 -4.50
CA THR A 396 22.09 -6.62 -5.81
C THR A 396 21.26 -7.46 -6.77
N ARG A 397 21.14 -7.04 -8.01
CA ARG A 397 20.31 -7.73 -9.01
C ARG A 397 20.77 -9.17 -9.30
N GLU A 398 22.06 -9.42 -9.20
CA GLU A 398 22.65 -10.73 -9.39
C GLU A 398 22.20 -11.77 -8.33
N TRP A 399 21.71 -11.30 -7.19
CA TRP A 399 21.16 -12.14 -6.11
C TRP A 399 19.72 -12.62 -6.37
N GLU A 400 19.00 -12.02 -7.36
CA GLU A 400 17.60 -12.37 -7.60
C GLU A 400 17.34 -13.86 -7.85
N PRO A 401 18.21 -14.63 -8.55
CA PRO A 401 18.00 -16.07 -8.73
C PRO A 401 17.94 -16.83 -7.40
N LEU A 402 18.81 -16.46 -6.42
CA LEU A 402 18.79 -17.06 -5.08
C LEU A 402 17.58 -16.63 -4.29
N MET A 403 17.28 -15.34 -4.33
CA MET A 403 16.13 -14.79 -3.61
C MET A 403 14.83 -15.48 -4.03
N ARG A 404 14.68 -15.90 -5.30
CA ARG A 404 13.50 -16.60 -5.83
C ARG A 404 13.28 -17.99 -5.24
N ILE A 405 14.34 -18.65 -4.81
CA ILE A 405 14.28 -20.03 -4.26
C ILE A 405 14.41 -20.04 -2.74
N ALA A 406 14.67 -18.88 -2.13
CA ALA A 406 14.77 -18.71 -0.69
C ALA A 406 13.40 -18.87 0.00
N SER A 407 13.37 -19.46 1.19
CA SER A 407 12.19 -19.48 2.06
C SER A 407 11.96 -18.14 2.76
N ALA A 408 13.03 -17.42 3.06
CA ALA A 408 13.02 -16.06 3.61
C ALA A 408 14.37 -15.37 3.32
N ILE A 409 14.38 -14.04 3.50
CA ILE A 409 15.56 -13.20 3.23
C ILE A 409 15.80 -12.31 4.45
N ILE A 410 17.05 -12.25 4.89
CA ILE A 410 17.50 -11.40 6.01
C ILE A 410 18.70 -10.60 5.54
N VAL A 411 18.63 -9.27 5.64
CA VAL A 411 19.75 -8.39 5.28
C VAL A 411 20.08 -7.40 6.38
N GLU A 412 21.38 -7.10 6.51
CA GLU A 412 21.88 -6.12 7.48
C GLU A 412 21.64 -4.68 7.04
N GLU A 413 21.55 -4.42 5.72
CA GLU A 413 21.28 -3.10 5.16
C GLU A 413 19.88 -2.60 5.56
N GLU A 414 19.81 -1.35 5.98
CA GLU A 414 18.58 -0.71 6.42
C GLU A 414 17.78 -0.14 5.24
N GLY A 415 16.46 -0.10 5.38
CA GLY A 415 15.54 0.61 4.51
C GLY A 415 14.52 -0.26 3.77
N LYS A 416 13.26 0.14 3.88
CA LYS A 416 12.11 -0.48 3.18
C LYS A 416 12.19 -0.33 1.64
N THR A 417 13.11 0.49 1.14
CA THR A 417 13.40 0.72 -0.29
C THR A 417 14.68 0.06 -0.77
N SER A 418 15.36 -0.71 0.08
CA SER A 418 16.55 -1.47 -0.34
C SER A 418 16.19 -2.51 -1.41
N HIS A 419 17.17 -2.96 -2.18
CA HIS A 419 16.97 -3.98 -3.21
C HIS A 419 16.32 -5.25 -2.63
N ALA A 420 16.79 -5.71 -1.46
CA ALA A 420 16.20 -6.86 -0.76
C ALA A 420 14.71 -6.65 -0.46
N ALA A 421 14.34 -5.48 0.05
CA ALA A 421 12.97 -5.14 0.39
C ALA A 421 12.05 -5.11 -0.84
N LEU A 422 12.51 -4.47 -1.92
CA LEU A 422 11.75 -4.36 -3.17
C LEU A 422 11.54 -5.72 -3.84
N VAL A 423 12.60 -6.52 -3.93
CA VAL A 423 12.53 -7.86 -4.54
C VAL A 423 11.73 -8.83 -3.67
N GLY A 424 11.95 -8.83 -2.36
CA GLY A 424 11.19 -9.65 -1.41
C GLY A 424 9.69 -9.38 -1.48
N ARG A 425 9.30 -8.10 -1.54
CA ARG A 425 7.91 -7.69 -1.73
C ARG A 425 7.35 -8.17 -3.07
N ARG A 426 8.09 -7.95 -4.17
CA ARG A 426 7.69 -8.38 -5.51
C ARG A 426 7.51 -9.89 -5.62
N LEU A 427 8.41 -10.67 -5.02
CA LEU A 427 8.37 -12.12 -5.03
C LEU A 427 7.41 -12.71 -3.98
N GLY A 428 6.94 -11.89 -3.04
CA GLY A 428 6.12 -12.32 -1.92
C GLY A 428 6.85 -13.24 -0.96
N ILE A 429 8.16 -13.03 -0.76
CA ILE A 429 9.01 -13.81 0.13
C ILE A 429 9.19 -13.05 1.43
N PRO A 430 9.02 -13.70 2.61
CA PRO A 430 9.27 -13.06 3.91
C PRO A 430 10.66 -12.46 3.94
N THR A 431 10.75 -11.16 4.19
CA THR A 431 12.02 -10.44 4.17
C THR A 431 12.14 -9.55 5.38
N ILE A 432 13.28 -9.55 6.04
CA ILE A 432 13.60 -8.63 7.13
C ILE A 432 14.86 -7.86 6.76
N VAL A 433 14.81 -6.54 6.85
CA VAL A 433 15.94 -5.64 6.56
C VAL A 433 16.36 -4.86 7.79
N GLY A 434 17.60 -4.37 7.82
CA GLY A 434 18.14 -3.61 8.96
C GLY A 434 18.46 -4.47 10.18
N VAL A 435 18.76 -5.74 9.99
CA VAL A 435 19.08 -6.68 11.08
C VAL A 435 20.56 -6.58 11.43
N LYS A 436 20.92 -5.76 12.39
CA LYS A 436 22.32 -5.56 12.81
C LYS A 436 22.97 -6.88 13.21
N ASN A 437 24.19 -7.13 12.69
CA ASN A 437 24.99 -8.33 12.95
C ASN A 437 24.30 -9.67 12.62
N ALA A 438 23.32 -9.68 11.68
CA ALA A 438 22.56 -10.88 11.33
C ALA A 438 23.48 -12.04 10.92
N ARG A 439 24.48 -11.79 10.08
CA ARG A 439 25.43 -12.80 9.60
C ARG A 439 26.21 -13.44 10.74
N LYS A 440 26.73 -12.65 11.70
CA LYS A 440 27.48 -13.13 12.86
C LYS A 440 26.59 -13.93 13.81
N THR A 441 25.41 -13.42 14.09
CA THR A 441 24.48 -14.04 15.04
C THR A 441 23.88 -15.33 14.50
N LEU A 442 23.43 -15.33 13.24
CA LEU A 442 22.69 -16.47 12.67
C LEU A 442 23.58 -17.63 12.23
N LYS A 443 24.90 -17.44 12.08
CA LYS A 443 25.86 -18.54 11.87
C LYS A 443 25.78 -19.64 12.94
N LYS A 444 25.31 -19.28 14.15
CA LYS A 444 25.18 -20.22 15.27
C LYS A 444 23.93 -21.12 15.18
N TYR A 445 22.97 -20.79 14.29
CA TYR A 445 21.69 -21.47 14.20
C TYR A 445 21.60 -22.30 12.92
N LYS A 446 21.16 -23.56 13.05
CA LYS A 446 20.95 -24.43 11.88
C LYS A 446 19.62 -24.18 11.16
N LYS A 447 18.57 -23.83 11.92
CA LYS A 447 17.20 -23.66 11.44
C LYS A 447 16.56 -22.45 12.10
N ILE A 448 15.84 -21.65 11.34
CA ILE A 448 15.12 -20.47 11.85
C ILE A 448 13.76 -20.30 11.15
N THR A 449 12.88 -19.58 11.82
CA THR A 449 11.62 -19.10 11.26
C THR A 449 11.65 -17.58 11.19
N VAL A 450 11.33 -17.04 10.02
CA VAL A 450 11.24 -15.61 9.75
C VAL A 450 9.77 -15.25 9.63
N SER A 451 9.27 -14.39 10.50
CA SER A 451 7.88 -13.99 10.54
C SER A 451 7.73 -12.50 10.28
N GLY A 452 6.88 -12.16 9.29
CA GLY A 452 6.41 -10.81 9.01
C GLY A 452 5.18 -10.41 9.82
N GLY A 453 4.79 -11.19 10.86
CA GLY A 453 3.66 -10.87 11.74
C GLY A 453 3.78 -9.52 12.42
N LEU A 454 2.77 -9.12 13.20
CA LEU A 454 2.77 -7.86 13.94
C LEU A 454 3.22 -8.07 15.39
N GLY A 455 3.86 -7.06 15.98
CA GLY A 455 4.26 -7.04 17.37
C GLY A 455 5.23 -8.16 17.72
N GLU A 456 5.00 -8.87 18.83
CA GLU A 456 5.86 -9.95 19.32
C GLU A 456 6.01 -11.13 18.36
N LYS A 457 5.05 -11.32 17.45
CA LYS A 457 5.05 -12.37 16.41
C LYS A 457 5.87 -12.01 15.19
N SER A 458 6.50 -10.85 15.15
CA SER A 458 7.38 -10.38 14.08
C SER A 458 8.84 -10.58 14.45
N GLY A 459 9.68 -10.95 13.47
CA GLY A 459 11.12 -11.11 13.66
C GLY A 459 11.66 -12.46 13.25
N VAL A 460 12.86 -12.76 13.73
CA VAL A 460 13.57 -14.02 13.49
C VAL A 460 13.52 -14.89 14.75
N PHE A 461 13.03 -16.10 14.63
CA PHE A 461 12.83 -17.04 15.72
C PHE A 461 13.68 -18.29 15.55
N GLU A 462 14.10 -18.90 16.65
CA GLU A 462 14.87 -20.14 16.67
C GLU A 462 14.02 -21.33 16.21
N GLY A 463 14.61 -22.20 15.40
CA GLY A 463 13.99 -23.45 14.96
C GLY A 463 12.89 -23.30 13.89
N PHE A 464 12.25 -24.41 13.58
CA PHE A 464 11.07 -24.45 12.72
C PHE A 464 9.82 -24.31 13.59
N LEU A 465 9.22 -23.14 13.58
CA LEU A 465 7.96 -22.91 14.28
C LEU A 465 6.77 -23.29 13.39
N PRO A 466 5.77 -23.98 13.93
CA PRO A 466 4.57 -24.31 13.18
C PRO A 466 3.75 -23.06 12.91
N TYR A 467 3.35 -22.88 11.66
CA TYR A 467 2.46 -21.81 11.23
C TYR A 467 1.38 -22.34 10.29
N GLU A 468 0.27 -21.64 10.26
CA GLU A 468 -0.87 -21.93 9.39
C GLU A 468 -0.99 -20.88 8.30
N VAL A 469 -1.28 -21.33 7.10
CA VAL A 469 -1.63 -20.45 5.98
C VAL A 469 -3.11 -20.59 5.70
N LYS A 470 -3.89 -19.61 6.15
CA LYS A 470 -5.33 -19.57 5.92
C LYS A 470 -5.62 -18.85 4.62
N LYS A 471 -6.15 -19.57 3.65
CA LYS A 471 -6.63 -18.98 2.38
C LYS A 471 -8.10 -18.60 2.53
N THR A 472 -8.41 -17.33 2.26
CA THR A 472 -9.78 -16.82 2.26
C THR A 472 -10.08 -16.25 0.87
N LEU A 473 -11.13 -16.72 0.24
CA LEU A 473 -11.62 -16.11 -1.00
C LEU A 473 -12.25 -14.76 -0.66
N ILE A 474 -11.85 -13.71 -1.37
CA ILE A 474 -12.38 -12.36 -1.13
C ILE A 474 -13.89 -12.29 -1.38
N GLN A 475 -14.38 -13.07 -2.32
CA GLN A 475 -15.82 -13.20 -2.62
C GLN A 475 -16.65 -13.77 -1.47
N ASP A 476 -16.04 -14.55 -0.55
CA ASP A 476 -16.72 -15.15 0.60
C ASP A 476 -16.78 -14.21 1.82
N ILE A 477 -16.26 -12.98 1.67
CA ILE A 477 -16.28 -12.00 2.75
C ILE A 477 -17.59 -11.22 2.66
N PRO A 478 -18.42 -11.26 3.71
CA PRO A 478 -19.72 -10.63 3.69
C PRO A 478 -19.62 -9.10 3.59
N LYS A 479 -20.61 -8.51 2.94
CA LYS A 479 -20.83 -7.06 2.98
C LYS A 479 -21.41 -6.68 4.34
N THR A 480 -21.06 -5.51 4.84
CA THR A 480 -21.53 -4.93 6.11
C THR A 480 -22.18 -3.58 5.85
N GLN A 481 -23.14 -3.17 6.69
CA GLN A 481 -23.71 -1.83 6.68
C GLN A 481 -22.73 -0.84 7.32
N THR A 482 -22.15 -1.20 8.45
CA THR A 482 -21.04 -0.48 9.07
C THR A 482 -19.83 -0.52 8.15
N LYS A 483 -19.30 0.63 7.77
CA LYS A 483 -18.11 0.70 6.92
C LYS A 483 -16.87 0.20 7.66
N ILE A 484 -16.09 -0.62 6.98
CA ILE A 484 -14.83 -1.15 7.52
C ILE A 484 -13.67 -0.40 6.89
N MET A 485 -13.08 0.48 7.66
CA MET A 485 -11.92 1.26 7.26
C MET A 485 -10.63 0.60 7.75
N ILE A 486 -9.48 1.03 7.24
CA ILE A 486 -8.17 0.55 7.71
C ILE A 486 -7.33 1.69 8.28
N ASN A 487 -6.48 1.33 9.26
CA ASN A 487 -5.43 2.20 9.77
C ASN A 487 -4.16 1.98 8.95
N VAL A 488 -3.53 3.06 8.50
CA VAL A 488 -2.28 3.03 7.75
C VAL A 488 -1.18 3.67 8.61
N GLY A 489 -0.21 2.86 9.03
CA GLY A 489 0.91 3.35 9.85
C GLY A 489 1.97 4.08 9.03
N ASP A 490 2.27 3.59 7.83
CA ASP A 490 3.28 4.15 6.92
C ASP A 490 2.73 4.19 5.48
N PRO A 491 2.86 5.29 4.75
CA PRO A 491 2.41 5.39 3.36
C PRO A 491 2.96 4.30 2.43
N THR A 492 4.11 3.73 2.77
CA THR A 492 4.73 2.65 1.96
C THR A 492 4.02 1.30 2.09
N ASP A 493 3.23 1.11 3.14
CA ASP A 493 2.48 -0.13 3.37
C ASP A 493 1.18 -0.21 2.54
N THR A 494 0.77 0.89 1.94
CA THR A 494 -0.51 1.02 1.21
C THR A 494 -0.63 0.03 0.06
N PHE A 495 0.49 -0.41 -0.53
CA PHE A 495 0.51 -1.45 -1.57
C PHE A 495 -0.19 -2.74 -1.15
N ASN A 496 0.15 -3.24 0.06
CA ASN A 496 -0.42 -4.49 0.57
C ASN A 496 -1.86 -4.32 1.06
N LEU A 497 -2.29 -3.08 1.26
CA LEU A 497 -3.58 -2.74 1.84
C LEU A 497 -4.67 -2.50 0.80
N SER A 498 -4.29 -2.07 -0.41
CA SER A 498 -5.24 -1.78 -1.49
C SER A 498 -6.05 -3.00 -1.95
N ASP A 499 -5.50 -4.20 -1.80
CA ASP A 499 -6.16 -5.45 -2.17
C ASP A 499 -7.08 -6.02 -1.06
N LEU A 500 -7.05 -5.43 0.15
CA LEU A 500 -7.95 -5.83 1.23
C LEU A 500 -9.38 -5.33 0.98
N PRO A 501 -10.41 -6.09 1.41
CA PRO A 501 -11.80 -5.73 1.24
C PRO A 501 -12.28 -4.70 2.27
N HIS A 502 -11.66 -3.50 2.27
CA HIS A 502 -11.99 -2.36 3.09
C HIS A 502 -12.83 -1.32 2.33
N ASP A 503 -13.44 -0.37 3.05
CA ASP A 503 -14.27 0.70 2.49
C ASP A 503 -13.54 2.05 2.40
N GLY A 504 -12.30 2.13 2.91
CA GLY A 504 -11.44 3.30 2.86
C GLY A 504 -10.33 3.25 3.91
N VAL A 505 -9.65 4.37 4.09
CA VAL A 505 -8.65 4.58 5.14
C VAL A 505 -9.24 5.50 6.20
N GLY A 506 -9.42 4.99 7.41
CA GLY A 506 -10.01 5.76 8.52
C GLY A 506 -8.98 6.58 9.30
N LEU A 507 -7.72 6.17 9.24
CA LEU A 507 -6.64 6.89 9.90
C LEU A 507 -5.31 6.72 9.17
N ILE A 508 -4.72 7.85 8.78
CA ILE A 508 -3.28 7.99 8.57
C ILE A 508 -2.83 9.28 9.24
N LYS A 509 -1.74 9.21 10.00
CA LYS A 509 -1.21 10.35 10.74
C LYS A 509 -0.23 11.15 9.89
N MET A 510 -0.35 12.49 9.88
CA MET A 510 0.59 13.38 9.18
C MET A 510 2.03 13.19 9.68
N GLU A 511 2.19 12.86 10.96
CA GLU A 511 3.47 12.58 11.58
C GLU A 511 4.21 11.41 10.93
N SER A 512 3.48 10.36 10.56
CA SER A 512 4.07 9.21 9.88
C SER A 512 4.62 9.62 8.52
N ILE A 513 3.93 10.51 7.82
CA ILE A 513 4.38 11.06 6.53
C ILE A 513 5.59 11.99 6.73
N LEU A 514 5.55 12.84 7.76
CA LEU A 514 6.69 13.71 8.11
C LEU A 514 7.95 12.89 8.39
N ALA A 515 7.82 11.83 9.18
CA ALA A 515 8.96 10.99 9.57
C ALA A 515 9.51 10.14 8.41
N SER A 516 8.64 9.58 7.58
CA SER A 516 9.05 8.66 6.49
C SER A 516 9.51 9.40 5.23
N GLU A 517 8.82 10.48 4.82
CA GLU A 517 9.03 11.12 3.53
C GLU A 517 9.82 12.45 3.65
N VAL A 518 9.50 13.28 4.65
CA VAL A 518 10.12 14.62 4.79
C VAL A 518 11.43 14.54 5.55
N LYS A 519 11.46 13.86 6.72
CA LYS A 519 12.64 13.62 7.58
C LYS A 519 13.27 14.85 8.19
N VAL A 520 12.79 16.04 7.89
CA VAL A 520 13.28 17.35 8.36
C VAL A 520 12.15 18.04 9.12
N HIS A 521 12.48 18.68 10.23
CA HIS A 521 11.50 19.43 11.00
C HIS A 521 10.90 20.57 10.15
N PRO A 522 9.56 20.74 10.11
CA PRO A 522 8.92 21.74 9.24
C PRO A 522 9.41 23.18 9.45
N LEU A 523 9.64 23.58 10.72
CA LEU A 523 10.22 24.90 11.01
C LEU A 523 11.68 25.03 10.57
N ALA A 524 12.45 23.93 10.52
CA ALA A 524 13.82 23.98 10.01
C ALA A 524 13.83 24.19 8.49
N LEU A 525 12.83 23.68 7.76
CA LEU A 525 12.64 23.99 6.35
C LEU A 525 12.21 25.45 6.13
N SER A 526 11.25 25.92 6.94
CA SER A 526 10.72 27.29 6.83
C SER A 526 11.75 28.35 7.18
N ASN A 527 12.63 28.08 8.15
CA ASN A 527 13.67 28.99 8.63
C ASN A 527 15.07 28.66 8.09
N TYR A 528 15.17 27.88 7.00
CA TYR A 528 16.44 27.38 6.46
C TYR A 528 17.48 28.48 6.26
N LEU A 529 17.07 29.63 5.74
CA LEU A 529 18.00 30.74 5.44
C LEU A 529 18.62 31.33 6.72
N THR A 530 17.85 31.40 7.82
CA THR A 530 18.25 32.01 9.11
C THR A 530 18.87 30.99 10.07
N LEU A 531 18.96 29.69 9.71
CA LEU A 531 19.60 28.68 10.54
C LEU A 531 21.06 28.99 10.79
N LYS A 532 21.42 29.13 12.08
CA LYS A 532 22.82 29.38 12.52
C LYS A 532 23.67 28.11 12.56
N ASN A 533 23.08 26.94 12.83
CA ASN A 533 23.80 25.66 12.91
C ASN A 533 24.24 25.18 11.52
N LYS A 534 25.52 25.37 11.19
CA LYS A 534 26.12 25.02 9.89
C LYS A 534 26.02 23.52 9.55
N LYS A 535 26.16 22.62 10.56
CA LYS A 535 26.09 21.16 10.38
C LYS A 535 24.70 20.75 9.94
N ILE A 536 23.67 21.16 10.66
CA ILE A 536 22.27 20.89 10.34
C ILE A 536 21.90 21.51 8.99
N LYS A 537 22.31 22.73 8.73
CA LYS A 537 22.07 23.43 7.45
C LYS A 537 22.63 22.64 6.26
N LYS A 538 23.86 22.07 6.38
CA LYS A 538 24.48 21.22 5.38
C LYS A 538 23.68 19.93 5.17
N GLN A 539 23.28 19.25 6.23
CA GLN A 539 22.48 18.02 6.15
C GLN A 539 21.11 18.27 5.50
N ILE A 540 20.42 19.37 5.83
CA ILE A 540 19.18 19.76 5.17
C ILE A 540 19.42 20.03 3.69
N GLN A 541 20.52 20.67 3.31
CA GLN A 541 20.87 20.94 1.93
C GLN A 541 21.07 19.64 1.14
N GLU A 542 21.70 18.65 1.72
CA GLU A 542 21.88 17.32 1.11
C GLU A 542 20.56 16.61 0.89
N ILE A 543 19.70 16.56 1.91
CA ILE A 543 18.37 15.92 1.82
C ILE A 543 17.48 16.65 0.80
N THR A 544 17.56 17.97 0.75
CA THR A 544 16.73 18.82 -0.11
C THR A 544 17.42 19.16 -1.43
N LYS A 545 18.41 18.36 -1.85
CA LYS A 545 19.12 18.57 -3.10
C LYS A 545 18.13 18.61 -4.28
N GLY A 546 18.33 19.57 -5.19
CA GLY A 546 17.41 19.78 -6.31
C GLY A 546 16.27 20.79 -6.03
N TYR A 547 16.09 21.22 -4.78
CA TYR A 547 15.11 22.24 -4.40
C TYR A 547 15.78 23.56 -4.05
N SER A 548 15.48 24.62 -4.80
CA SER A 548 15.91 25.98 -4.48
C SER A 548 15.21 26.49 -3.22
N LYS A 549 13.90 26.29 -3.12
CA LYS A 549 13.06 26.63 -1.95
C LYS A 549 12.86 25.40 -1.07
N LYS A 550 13.38 25.41 0.17
CA LYS A 550 13.31 24.26 1.08
C LYS A 550 11.89 23.97 1.56
N ASN A 551 11.05 25.00 1.67
CA ASN A 551 9.61 24.83 1.93
C ASN A 551 8.92 23.98 0.86
N GLN A 552 9.27 24.21 -0.43
CA GLN A 552 8.68 23.44 -1.54
C GLN A 552 9.01 21.95 -1.43
N TYR A 553 10.23 21.60 -0.97
CA TYR A 553 10.57 20.20 -0.68
C TYR A 553 9.63 19.60 0.37
N GLY A 554 9.39 20.34 1.49
CA GLY A 554 8.46 19.88 2.54
C GLY A 554 7.05 19.66 2.00
N VAL A 555 6.51 20.62 1.27
CA VAL A 555 5.19 20.56 0.64
C VAL A 555 5.10 19.37 -0.34
N ASP A 556 6.10 19.22 -1.20
CA ASP A 556 6.10 18.16 -2.21
C ASP A 556 6.17 16.76 -1.57
N LYS A 557 7.02 16.57 -0.57
CA LYS A 557 7.17 15.28 0.11
C LYS A 557 5.95 14.92 0.97
N LEU A 558 5.35 15.88 1.65
CA LEU A 558 4.06 15.68 2.31
C LEU A 558 2.98 15.28 1.31
N ALA A 559 2.85 16.05 0.23
CA ALA A 559 1.88 15.78 -0.81
C ALA A 559 2.09 14.39 -1.45
N GLU A 560 3.35 14.00 -1.76
CA GLU A 560 3.69 12.68 -2.27
C GLU A 560 3.24 11.56 -1.32
N GLY A 561 3.48 11.71 0.01
CA GLY A 561 3.08 10.74 1.03
C GLY A 561 1.56 10.60 1.11
N ILE A 562 0.84 11.71 1.13
CA ILE A 562 -0.64 11.74 1.10
C ILE A 562 -1.17 11.07 -0.18
N ALA A 563 -0.62 11.44 -1.34
CA ALA A 563 -1.08 10.95 -2.63
C ALA A 563 -0.85 9.45 -2.82
N LYS A 564 0.22 8.88 -2.23
CA LYS A 564 0.44 7.43 -2.25
C LYS A 564 -0.76 6.67 -1.67
N VAL A 565 -1.26 7.12 -0.51
CA VAL A 565 -2.40 6.48 0.15
C VAL A 565 -3.69 6.77 -0.60
N ALA A 566 -3.92 8.03 -0.95
CA ALA A 566 -5.16 8.45 -1.59
C ALA A 566 -5.35 7.85 -2.99
N ALA A 567 -4.30 7.79 -3.80
CA ALA A 567 -4.37 7.20 -5.15
C ALA A 567 -4.52 5.68 -5.13
N ALA A 568 -3.88 4.99 -4.15
CA ALA A 568 -3.97 3.54 -4.03
C ALA A 568 -5.38 3.07 -3.65
N THR A 569 -6.12 3.89 -2.90
CA THR A 569 -7.46 3.55 -2.40
C THR A 569 -8.58 4.26 -3.15
N TYR A 570 -8.25 5.14 -4.11
CA TYR A 570 -9.24 5.90 -4.88
C TYR A 570 -10.31 4.98 -5.52
N PRO A 571 -11.64 5.33 -5.48
CA PRO A 571 -12.23 6.58 -4.99
C PRO A 571 -12.64 6.56 -3.50
N LYS A 572 -12.25 5.54 -2.71
CA LYS A 572 -12.62 5.38 -1.31
C LYS A 572 -12.02 6.51 -0.46
N GLU A 573 -12.76 6.94 0.57
CA GLU A 573 -12.34 8.02 1.47
C GLU A 573 -11.03 7.68 2.21
N VAL A 574 -10.18 8.69 2.39
CA VAL A 574 -8.91 8.62 3.15
C VAL A 574 -8.90 9.75 4.16
N THR A 575 -8.94 9.42 5.44
CA THR A 575 -8.91 10.40 6.52
C THR A 575 -7.47 10.60 7.00
N ILE A 576 -6.99 11.84 6.89
CA ILE A 576 -5.67 12.25 7.34
C ILE A 576 -5.81 13.04 8.64
N GLN A 577 -5.25 12.52 9.70
CA GLN A 577 -5.08 13.26 10.94
C GLN A 577 -4.00 14.31 10.74
N LEU A 578 -4.31 15.57 11.01
CA LEU A 578 -3.34 16.66 11.05
C LEU A 578 -2.30 16.41 12.15
N SER A 579 -1.11 17.01 12.03
CA SER A 579 0.01 16.67 12.90
C SER A 579 -0.24 16.98 14.38
N ASP A 580 0.00 16.00 15.27
CA ASP A 580 -0.15 16.09 16.72
C ASP A 580 1.02 15.42 17.46
N GLN A 581 2.23 15.65 16.99
CA GLN A 581 3.42 15.11 17.66
C GLN A 581 3.74 15.87 18.95
N SER A 582 4.20 15.13 19.95
CA SER A 582 4.83 15.71 21.12
C SER A 582 6.14 16.42 20.75
N ALA A 583 6.60 17.36 21.59
CA ALA A 583 7.88 18.02 21.39
C ALA A 583 9.06 17.01 21.32
N SER A 584 8.98 15.91 22.08
CA SER A 584 9.99 14.85 22.04
C SER A 584 10.06 14.09 20.71
N GLU A 585 8.93 13.92 20.02
CA GLU A 585 8.87 13.29 18.70
C GLU A 585 9.35 14.24 17.60
N TYR A 586 8.88 15.49 17.59
CA TYR A 586 9.37 16.51 16.66
C TYR A 586 10.87 16.74 16.77
N LYS A 587 11.43 16.61 17.97
CA LYS A 587 12.87 16.71 18.21
C LYS A 587 13.69 15.65 17.48
N LYS A 588 13.11 14.47 17.18
CA LYS A 588 13.79 13.40 16.43
C LYS A 588 13.98 13.74 14.95
N LEU A 589 13.20 14.67 14.41
CA LEU A 589 13.35 15.12 13.03
C LEU A 589 14.61 16.00 12.91
N LEU A 590 15.26 15.95 11.75
CA LEU A 590 16.48 16.74 11.51
C LEU A 590 16.21 18.24 11.73
N GLY A 591 16.95 18.84 12.64
CA GLY A 591 16.78 20.24 13.05
C GLY A 591 15.70 20.49 14.10
N GLY A 592 14.99 19.44 14.57
CA GLY A 592 13.93 19.56 15.57
C GLY A 592 14.44 20.06 16.92
N GLU A 593 15.67 19.68 17.31
CA GLU A 593 16.31 20.14 18.54
C GLU A 593 16.50 21.68 18.63
N LEU A 594 16.43 22.39 17.51
CA LEU A 594 16.56 23.85 17.45
C LEU A 594 15.24 24.58 17.75
N PHE A 595 14.10 23.91 17.65
CA PHE A 595 12.78 24.51 17.72
C PHE A 595 11.92 23.96 18.87
N GLU A 596 12.26 22.77 19.41
CA GLU A 596 11.51 22.09 20.45
C GLU A 596 12.29 22.18 21.80
N ASP A 597 11.74 22.92 22.76
CA ASP A 597 12.36 23.23 24.06
C ASP A 597 12.26 22.04 25.03
N LYS A 598 13.38 21.75 25.76
CA LYS A 598 13.41 20.69 26.79
C LYS A 598 12.64 21.08 28.07
N LYS A 599 12.54 22.40 28.39
CA LYS A 599 12.01 22.88 29.68
C LYS A 599 10.50 23.12 29.69
N LYS A 600 9.80 23.06 28.55
CA LYS A 600 8.37 23.36 28.41
C LYS A 600 7.48 22.14 28.26
N GLU A 601 7.99 20.95 28.52
CA GLU A 601 7.19 19.70 28.41
C GLU A 601 6.17 19.51 29.55
N THR A 602 6.14 20.39 30.53
CA THR A 602 5.29 20.22 31.72
C THR A 602 3.91 20.87 31.64
N GLY A 603 3.48 21.32 30.45
CA GLY A 603 2.17 21.93 30.32
C GLY A 603 1.43 21.40 29.09
N ALA A 604 0.20 20.93 29.27
CA ALA A 604 -0.75 20.58 28.22
C ALA A 604 -1.05 21.73 27.22
N SER A 605 -0.39 22.88 27.39
CA SER A 605 -0.66 24.13 26.67
C SER A 605 -0.10 24.16 25.25
N PHE A 606 0.81 23.26 24.85
CA PHE A 606 1.51 23.34 23.55
C PHE A 606 1.46 22.03 22.73
N CYS A 607 0.34 21.34 22.75
CA CYS A 607 0.08 20.15 21.94
C CYS A 607 -1.24 20.30 21.17
N GLY A 608 -1.45 19.46 20.18
CA GLY A 608 -2.64 19.46 19.37
C GLY A 608 -2.85 20.75 18.58
N VAL A 609 -4.10 21.12 18.44
CA VAL A 609 -4.54 22.26 17.62
C VAL A 609 -3.98 23.62 18.05
N SER A 610 -3.54 23.77 19.30
CA SER A 610 -2.96 25.03 19.77
C SER A 610 -1.69 25.42 18.99
N ARG A 611 -0.97 24.44 18.44
CA ARG A 611 0.18 24.68 17.56
C ARG A 611 -0.20 25.39 16.26
N TYR A 612 -1.36 25.06 15.66
CA TYR A 612 -1.73 25.50 14.30
C TYR A 612 -1.97 27.02 14.19
N TYR A 613 -2.47 27.64 15.25
CA TYR A 613 -2.69 29.09 15.30
C TYR A 613 -1.63 29.85 16.13
N ASN A 614 -0.63 29.15 16.71
CA ASN A 614 0.49 29.79 17.38
C ASN A 614 1.43 30.43 16.35
N LYS A 615 1.74 31.72 16.53
CA LYS A 615 2.58 32.52 15.61
C LYS A 615 3.92 31.83 15.27
N LYS A 616 4.54 31.14 16.23
CA LYS A 616 5.83 30.45 16.03
C LYS A 616 5.68 29.18 15.14
N TYR A 617 4.53 28.49 15.19
CA TYR A 617 4.32 27.23 14.48
C TYR A 617 3.51 27.38 13.19
N THR A 618 2.79 28.48 13.00
CA THR A 618 1.99 28.72 11.78
C THR A 618 2.76 28.51 10.46
N PRO A 619 4.09 28.80 10.34
CA PRO A 619 4.82 28.52 9.10
C PRO A 619 4.92 27.00 8.81
N ALA A 620 5.03 26.16 9.84
CA ALA A 620 5.03 24.71 9.69
C ALA A 620 3.65 24.19 9.29
N PHE A 621 2.59 24.65 9.95
CA PHE A 621 1.21 24.28 9.61
C PHE A 621 0.82 24.71 8.17
N LYS A 622 1.37 25.83 7.71
CA LYS A 622 1.19 26.26 6.32
C LYS A 622 1.71 25.22 5.32
N LEU A 623 2.84 24.56 5.60
CA LEU A 623 3.37 23.52 4.71
C LEU A 623 2.39 22.31 4.60
N GLU A 624 1.74 21.95 5.70
CA GLU A 624 0.71 20.89 5.69
C GLU A 624 -0.50 21.30 4.83
N CYS A 625 -1.01 22.53 5.02
CA CYS A 625 -2.11 23.06 4.24
C CYS A 625 -1.75 23.16 2.75
N ASP A 626 -0.57 23.66 2.41
CA ASP A 626 -0.10 23.73 1.02
C ASP A 626 0.00 22.33 0.37
N ALA A 627 0.43 21.31 1.12
CA ALA A 627 0.48 19.93 0.66
C ALA A 627 -0.92 19.34 0.41
N ILE A 628 -1.85 19.55 1.33
CA ILE A 628 -3.25 19.13 1.21
C ILE A 628 -3.90 19.78 -0.02
N LYS A 629 -3.72 21.09 -0.17
CA LYS A 629 -4.19 21.86 -1.32
C LYS A 629 -3.65 21.28 -2.63
N LYS A 630 -2.33 21.01 -2.68
CA LYS A 630 -1.69 20.42 -3.84
C LYS A 630 -2.31 19.08 -4.22
N VAL A 631 -2.52 18.19 -3.25
CA VAL A 631 -3.11 16.87 -3.45
C VAL A 631 -4.54 16.97 -3.97
N ARG A 632 -5.36 17.81 -3.35
CA ARG A 632 -6.79 17.90 -3.70
C ARG A 632 -7.03 18.70 -4.98
N GLU A 633 -6.43 19.88 -5.10
CA GLU A 633 -6.73 20.80 -6.20
C GLU A 633 -5.87 20.58 -7.44
N GLN A 634 -4.54 20.43 -7.25
CA GLN A 634 -3.62 20.28 -8.39
C GLN A 634 -3.62 18.86 -8.94
N TRP A 635 -3.69 17.84 -8.07
CA TRP A 635 -3.67 16.44 -8.50
C TRP A 635 -5.06 15.80 -8.60
N GLY A 636 -6.11 16.42 -8.04
CA GLY A 636 -7.49 15.97 -8.15
C GLY A 636 -7.86 14.79 -7.25
N LEU A 637 -7.10 14.54 -6.17
CA LEU A 637 -7.39 13.49 -5.20
C LEU A 637 -8.39 13.99 -4.14
N HIS A 638 -9.65 14.19 -4.56
CA HIS A 638 -10.72 14.72 -3.70
C HIS A 638 -11.20 13.73 -2.64
N ASN A 639 -10.76 12.47 -2.66
CA ASN A 639 -11.07 11.47 -1.65
C ASN A 639 -10.30 11.64 -0.34
N VAL A 640 -9.41 12.64 -0.23
CA VAL A 640 -8.71 13.01 1.01
C VAL A 640 -9.64 13.84 1.89
N MET A 641 -9.89 13.35 3.12
CA MET A 641 -10.60 14.04 4.20
C MET A 641 -9.62 14.39 5.31
N LEU A 642 -9.98 15.32 6.19
CA LEU A 642 -9.12 15.76 7.27
C LEU A 642 -9.72 15.46 8.63
N MET A 643 -8.87 15.17 9.59
CA MET A 643 -9.24 14.98 10.98
C MET A 643 -8.39 15.89 11.87
N VAL A 644 -9.06 16.70 12.67
CA VAL A 644 -8.44 17.65 13.61
C VAL A 644 -8.25 16.92 14.94
N PRO A 645 -6.98 16.68 15.37
CA PRO A 645 -6.70 15.99 16.63
C PRO A 645 -6.73 16.96 17.81
N PHE A 646 -6.94 16.46 19.01
CA PHE A 646 -6.80 17.13 20.30
C PHE A 646 -7.36 18.56 20.33
N CYS A 647 -8.61 18.70 19.90
CA CYS A 647 -9.33 19.97 19.93
C CYS A 647 -10.14 20.04 21.24
N ARG A 648 -9.73 20.93 22.16
CA ARG A 648 -10.26 20.97 23.54
C ARG A 648 -11.59 21.67 23.66
N THR A 649 -11.82 22.71 22.84
CA THR A 649 -13.06 23.49 22.87
C THR A 649 -13.54 23.83 21.46
N PRO A 650 -14.85 24.12 21.28
CA PRO A 650 -15.38 24.61 20.00
C PRO A 650 -14.68 25.89 19.50
N GLU A 651 -14.24 26.75 20.41
CA GLU A 651 -13.51 27.98 20.07
C GLU A 651 -12.15 27.68 19.45
N GLU A 652 -11.42 26.68 19.97
CA GLU A 652 -10.20 26.17 19.32
C GLU A 652 -10.52 25.63 17.93
N GLY A 653 -11.61 24.85 17.78
CA GLY A 653 -12.08 24.35 16.51
C GLY A 653 -12.34 25.47 15.49
N LYS A 654 -13.01 26.54 15.89
CA LYS A 654 -13.21 27.75 15.05
C LYS A 654 -11.89 28.37 14.62
N LYS A 655 -10.92 28.51 15.55
CA LYS A 655 -9.59 29.07 15.25
C LYS A 655 -8.84 28.23 14.23
N VAL A 656 -8.87 26.91 14.37
CA VAL A 656 -8.22 25.98 13.43
C VAL A 656 -8.83 26.05 12.04
N LEU A 657 -10.16 25.96 11.95
CA LEU A 657 -10.86 26.04 10.65
C LEU A 657 -10.58 27.38 9.96
N LYS A 658 -10.57 28.50 10.69
CA LYS A 658 -10.20 29.81 10.17
C LYS A 658 -8.74 29.86 9.69
N GLN A 659 -7.82 29.20 10.41
CA GLN A 659 -6.41 29.15 10.03
C GLN A 659 -6.20 28.28 8.78
N MET A 660 -6.91 27.16 8.65
CA MET A 660 -6.92 26.32 7.45
C MET A 660 -7.46 27.10 6.23
N GLU A 661 -8.58 27.79 6.40
CA GLU A 661 -9.18 28.62 5.34
C GLU A 661 -8.23 29.73 4.90
N LYS A 662 -7.54 30.39 5.83
CA LYS A 662 -6.48 31.38 5.53
C LYS A 662 -5.38 30.82 4.64
N TYR A 663 -5.06 29.52 4.77
CA TYR A 663 -4.05 28.84 3.95
C TYR A 663 -4.66 28.12 2.73
N GLY A 664 -5.92 28.38 2.41
CA GLY A 664 -6.60 27.87 1.24
C GLY A 664 -7.13 26.43 1.35
N VAL A 665 -7.32 25.95 2.59
CA VAL A 665 -7.95 24.66 2.87
C VAL A 665 -9.28 24.93 3.59
N LYS A 666 -10.35 25.12 2.81
CA LYS A 666 -11.67 25.44 3.34
C LYS A 666 -12.55 24.21 3.41
N ARG A 667 -13.21 24.02 4.56
CA ARG A 667 -14.23 22.99 4.74
C ARG A 667 -15.36 23.16 3.74
N GLY A 668 -15.79 22.08 3.09
CA GLY A 668 -16.81 22.07 2.06
C GLY A 668 -16.27 22.25 0.64
N ASP A 669 -15.12 22.91 0.44
CA ASP A 669 -14.53 23.14 -0.89
C ASP A 669 -14.19 21.82 -1.58
N HIS A 670 -14.71 21.65 -2.78
CA HIS A 670 -14.59 20.40 -3.57
C HIS A 670 -14.95 19.15 -2.75
N GLY A 671 -15.95 19.26 -1.84
CA GLY A 671 -16.40 18.17 -1.00
C GLY A 671 -15.46 17.80 0.14
N LEU A 672 -14.57 18.72 0.56
CA LEU A 672 -13.69 18.51 1.71
C LEU A 672 -14.50 18.39 2.99
N LYS A 673 -14.44 17.23 3.63
CA LYS A 673 -14.96 17.01 4.98
C LYS A 673 -13.84 17.17 6.00
N VAL A 674 -14.14 17.83 7.09
CA VAL A 674 -13.23 17.99 8.23
C VAL A 674 -13.94 17.42 9.46
N THR A 675 -13.36 16.37 10.04
CA THR A 675 -13.84 15.70 11.26
C THR A 675 -13.03 16.14 12.46
N VAL A 676 -13.58 15.99 13.67
CA VAL A 676 -12.85 16.17 14.92
C VAL A 676 -12.56 14.83 15.56
N MET A 677 -11.37 14.65 16.12
CA MET A 677 -11.01 13.48 16.90
C MET A 677 -11.53 13.64 18.32
N CYS A 678 -12.39 12.72 18.77
CA CYS A 678 -12.89 12.66 20.12
C CYS A 678 -11.96 11.79 20.97
N GLU A 679 -11.07 12.43 21.69
CA GLU A 679 -10.02 11.75 22.47
C GLU A 679 -9.85 12.33 23.87
N ILE A 680 -10.69 13.32 24.25
CA ILE A 680 -10.72 13.99 25.55
C ILE A 680 -12.18 14.20 26.00
N PRO A 681 -12.48 14.29 27.31
CA PRO A 681 -13.86 14.39 27.84
C PRO A 681 -14.67 15.54 27.29
N SER A 682 -14.04 16.70 27.12
CA SER A 682 -14.71 17.88 26.58
C SER A 682 -15.34 17.65 25.21
N ASN A 683 -14.81 16.71 24.41
CA ASN A 683 -15.41 16.36 23.13
C ASN A 683 -16.75 15.64 23.28
N ALA A 684 -16.94 14.85 24.32
CA ALA A 684 -18.21 14.21 24.62
C ALA A 684 -19.20 15.20 25.21
N VAL A 685 -18.81 15.99 26.22
CA VAL A 685 -19.65 16.98 26.90
C VAL A 685 -20.15 18.05 25.94
N LEU A 686 -19.28 18.53 25.03
CA LEU A 686 -19.57 19.58 24.04
C LEU A 686 -19.85 19.03 22.64
N ALA A 687 -20.21 17.75 22.53
CA ALA A 687 -20.42 17.08 21.25
C ALA A 687 -21.41 17.83 20.33
N GLY A 688 -22.52 18.40 20.91
CA GLY A 688 -23.48 19.19 20.16
C GLY A 688 -22.89 20.44 19.49
N ASP A 689 -21.97 21.12 20.16
CA ASP A 689 -21.32 22.32 19.64
C ASP A 689 -20.23 21.96 18.61
N PHE A 690 -19.48 20.89 18.84
CA PHE A 690 -18.55 20.35 17.85
C PHE A 690 -19.30 19.89 16.58
N ALA A 691 -20.49 19.29 16.70
CA ALA A 691 -21.30 18.86 15.57
C ALA A 691 -21.73 20.02 14.64
N LYS A 692 -21.86 21.23 15.16
CA LYS A 692 -22.15 22.44 14.36
C LYS A 692 -20.94 22.87 13.53
N LEU A 693 -19.72 22.61 14.02
CA LEU A 693 -18.47 23.05 13.41
C LEU A 693 -17.86 22.04 12.44
N PHE A 694 -17.96 20.74 12.73
CA PHE A 694 -17.32 19.67 12.00
C PHE A 694 -18.31 18.80 11.24
N ASP A 695 -17.81 18.06 10.23
CA ASP A 695 -18.63 17.19 9.38
C ASP A 695 -18.83 15.79 9.97
N GLY A 696 -18.15 15.48 11.07
CA GLY A 696 -18.23 14.20 11.76
C GLY A 696 -17.26 14.09 12.91
N PHE A 697 -17.30 12.93 13.54
CA PHE A 697 -16.50 12.58 14.69
C PHE A 697 -15.66 11.33 14.41
N SER A 698 -14.44 11.30 14.93
CA SER A 698 -13.62 10.09 14.96
C SER A 698 -13.24 9.80 16.41
N ILE A 699 -13.79 8.75 16.99
CA ILE A 699 -13.52 8.38 18.37
C ILE A 699 -12.14 7.77 18.47
N GLY A 700 -11.29 8.33 19.34
CA GLY A 700 -9.94 7.85 19.64
C GLY A 700 -9.83 7.42 21.08
N ILE A 701 -9.94 6.11 21.35
CA ILE A 701 -9.91 5.58 22.73
C ILE A 701 -8.50 5.24 23.20
N ASP A 702 -7.48 5.61 22.42
CA ASP A 702 -6.12 5.25 22.73
C ASP A 702 -5.57 5.99 23.97
N THR A 703 -4.33 6.22 24.07
CA THR A 703 -3.56 6.64 25.25
C THR A 703 -4.13 7.82 26.04
N LYS A 704 -4.83 8.76 25.38
CA LYS A 704 -5.31 10.01 26.02
C LYS A 704 -6.61 9.85 26.80
N MET A 705 -7.52 8.96 26.38
CA MET A 705 -8.67 8.63 27.24
C MET A 705 -8.25 7.91 28.52
N ARG A 706 -7.10 7.26 28.53
CA ARG A 706 -6.51 6.65 29.74
C ARG A 706 -6.02 7.72 30.72
N GLU A 707 -5.56 8.85 30.23
CA GLU A 707 -5.13 10.00 31.09
C GLU A 707 -6.29 10.67 31.82
N ILE A 708 -7.53 10.52 31.31
CA ILE A 708 -8.74 11.11 31.88
C ILE A 708 -9.11 10.48 33.22
N VAL A 709 -8.81 9.21 33.42
CA VAL A 709 -9.18 8.45 34.62
C VAL A 709 -8.05 8.45 35.66
N GLY A 710 -7.05 9.33 35.51
CA GLY A 710 -6.06 9.61 36.55
C GLY A 710 -4.75 8.83 36.44
N GLU A 711 -4.38 8.29 35.25
CA GLU A 711 -3.14 7.51 35.10
C GLU A 711 -1.91 8.27 34.60
N ALA A 712 -0.84 8.13 35.34
CA ALA A 712 0.50 8.48 34.88
C ALA A 712 1.05 7.40 33.89
N ARG A 713 1.72 7.84 32.84
CA ARG A 713 2.24 7.09 31.65
C ARG A 713 3.14 5.87 31.92
N SER A 714 3.34 5.40 33.16
CA SER A 714 4.49 4.54 33.47
C SER A 714 4.23 3.17 34.08
N LYS A 715 3.01 2.69 34.31
CA LYS A 715 2.81 1.37 34.93
C LYS A 715 1.89 0.44 34.11
N LYS A 716 2.47 -0.67 33.65
CA LYS A 716 1.78 -1.80 32.96
C LYS A 716 0.65 -2.46 33.79
N SER A 717 0.63 -2.26 35.10
CA SER A 717 -0.30 -2.91 36.04
C SER A 717 -1.73 -2.34 36.08
N LEU A 718 -1.96 -1.18 35.48
CA LEU A 718 -3.28 -0.54 35.48
C LEU A 718 -4.02 -0.66 34.15
N ALA A 719 -3.44 -1.33 33.14
CA ALA A 719 -4.11 -1.62 31.85
C ALA A 719 -5.38 -2.46 32.00
N GLU A 720 -5.53 -3.21 33.09
CA GLU A 720 -6.70 -4.05 33.38
C GLU A 720 -7.94 -3.24 33.81
N PHE A 721 -7.75 -2.10 34.44
CA PHE A 721 -8.86 -1.22 34.85
C PHE A 721 -9.49 -0.45 33.67
N TYR A 722 -8.79 -0.32 32.53
CA TYR A 722 -9.21 0.44 31.35
C TYR A 722 -9.71 -0.46 30.23
N ASN A 723 -10.37 -1.51 30.63
CA ASN A 723 -11.04 -2.39 29.70
C ASN A 723 -12.13 -1.62 28.95
N THR A 724 -12.21 -1.83 27.64
CA THR A 724 -13.35 -1.46 26.78
C THR A 724 -14.70 -1.97 27.33
N LYS A 725 -14.70 -2.70 28.44
CA LYS A 725 -15.85 -3.13 29.25
C LYS A 725 -16.31 -2.05 30.23
N ASN A 726 -15.52 -1.01 30.51
CA ASN A 726 -15.89 0.04 31.44
C ASN A 726 -17.18 0.74 31.01
N LYS A 727 -18.18 0.78 31.90
CA LYS A 727 -19.48 1.37 31.63
C LYS A 727 -19.41 2.85 31.30
N ILE A 728 -18.51 3.60 31.93
CA ILE A 728 -18.30 5.04 31.68
C ILE A 728 -17.82 5.27 30.24
N VAL A 729 -16.79 4.55 29.82
CA VAL A 729 -16.26 4.70 28.45
C VAL A 729 -17.33 4.35 27.42
N ARG A 730 -18.09 3.28 27.65
CA ARG A 730 -19.19 2.90 26.75
C ARG A 730 -20.30 3.93 26.74
N GLY A 731 -20.65 4.51 27.90
CA GLY A 731 -21.63 5.60 28.00
C GLY A 731 -21.21 6.80 27.16
N LEU A 732 -20.00 7.32 27.38
CA LEU A 732 -19.48 8.47 26.64
C LEU A 732 -19.45 8.22 25.12
N VAL A 733 -19.03 7.01 24.70
CA VAL A 733 -19.03 6.63 23.27
C VAL A 733 -20.44 6.61 22.70
N LYS A 734 -21.41 6.06 23.45
CA LYS A 734 -22.82 6.03 23.05
C LYS A 734 -23.39 7.44 22.92
N ASP A 735 -23.12 8.31 23.88
CA ASP A 735 -23.58 9.71 23.87
C ASP A 735 -23.03 10.49 22.66
N ILE A 736 -21.73 10.29 22.33
CA ILE A 736 -21.14 10.90 21.13
C ILE A 736 -21.86 10.41 19.85
N ILE A 737 -22.16 9.10 19.75
CA ILE A 737 -22.85 8.54 18.59
C ILE A 737 -24.25 9.14 18.47
N ASP A 738 -25.01 9.18 19.56
CA ASP A 738 -26.40 9.66 19.59
C ASP A 738 -26.47 11.16 19.28
N VAL A 739 -25.63 11.98 19.91
CA VAL A 739 -25.56 13.42 19.64
C VAL A 739 -25.15 13.70 18.20
N ALA A 740 -24.16 12.98 17.68
CA ALA A 740 -23.73 13.14 16.30
C ALA A 740 -24.85 12.83 15.31
N HIS A 741 -25.58 11.72 15.51
CA HIS A 741 -26.72 11.33 14.67
C HIS A 741 -27.88 12.31 14.77
N LYS A 742 -28.17 12.84 15.95
CA LYS A 742 -29.16 13.93 16.15
C LYS A 742 -28.80 15.14 15.27
N HIS A 743 -27.52 15.45 15.13
CA HIS A 743 -27.00 16.53 14.27
C HIS A 743 -26.73 16.10 12.81
N LYS A 744 -27.13 14.90 12.39
CA LYS A 744 -26.88 14.31 11.07
C LYS A 744 -25.39 14.26 10.71
N ARG A 745 -24.54 13.99 11.70
CA ARG A 745 -23.09 13.82 11.54
C ARG A 745 -22.72 12.37 11.63
N LYS A 746 -21.67 11.99 10.87
CA LYS A 746 -21.14 10.63 10.89
C LYS A 746 -20.15 10.44 12.03
N VAL A 747 -20.15 9.23 12.60
CA VAL A 747 -19.21 8.84 13.65
C VAL A 747 -18.39 7.65 13.20
N SER A 748 -17.09 7.79 13.34
CA SER A 748 -16.12 6.72 13.15
C SER A 748 -15.37 6.44 14.44
N ILE A 749 -14.76 5.27 14.52
CA ILE A 749 -13.74 4.99 15.54
C ILE A 749 -12.41 4.70 14.86
N CYS A 750 -11.33 5.22 15.40
CA CYS A 750 -9.96 4.93 14.98
C CYS A 750 -9.13 4.41 16.17
N GLY A 751 -7.90 3.96 15.90
CA GLY A 751 -7.02 3.39 16.92
C GLY A 751 -7.04 1.87 16.96
N GLU A 752 -6.51 1.28 18.04
CA GLU A 752 -6.26 -0.16 18.13
C GLU A 752 -7.41 -0.91 18.83
N ALA A 753 -8.19 -0.24 19.64
CA ALA A 753 -9.23 -0.85 20.48
C ALA A 753 -10.22 -1.73 19.69
N SER A 754 -10.66 -1.28 18.51
CA SER A 754 -11.58 -2.06 17.66
C SER A 754 -10.95 -3.30 17.04
N SER A 755 -9.62 -3.32 16.92
CA SER A 755 -8.85 -4.46 16.39
C SER A 755 -8.55 -5.50 17.46
N GLU A 756 -8.34 -5.05 18.71
CA GLU A 756 -7.90 -5.86 19.82
C GLU A 756 -9.07 -6.44 20.62
N TYR A 757 -10.15 -5.66 20.79
CA TYR A 757 -11.30 -6.05 21.63
C TYR A 757 -12.56 -6.32 20.81
N PRO A 758 -12.84 -7.60 20.51
CA PRO A 758 -13.99 -8.01 19.71
C PRO A 758 -15.35 -7.59 20.28
N GLU A 759 -15.51 -7.64 21.60
CA GLU A 759 -16.75 -7.29 22.29
C GLU A 759 -17.06 -5.79 22.20
N PHE A 760 -15.98 -4.98 22.19
CA PHE A 760 -16.14 -3.54 22.03
C PHE A 760 -16.61 -3.21 20.61
N THR A 761 -16.09 -3.90 19.59
CA THR A 761 -16.58 -3.75 18.22
C THR A 761 -18.05 -4.13 18.10
N ASN A 762 -18.50 -5.19 18.78
CA ASN A 762 -19.92 -5.55 18.81
C ASN A 762 -20.77 -4.44 19.43
N PHE A 763 -20.34 -3.88 20.57
CA PHE A 763 -20.99 -2.75 21.21
C PHE A 763 -21.11 -1.53 20.28
N LEU A 764 -20.04 -1.16 19.58
CA LEU A 764 -20.03 -0.05 18.63
C LEU A 764 -21.06 -0.23 17.51
N VAL A 765 -21.12 -1.43 16.92
CA VAL A 765 -22.10 -1.77 15.87
C VAL A 765 -23.52 -1.73 16.41
N GLN A 766 -23.76 -2.23 17.63
CA GLN A 766 -25.06 -2.18 18.29
C GLN A 766 -25.47 -0.75 18.64
N SER A 767 -24.51 0.13 18.93
CA SER A 767 -24.71 1.57 19.17
C SER A 767 -24.94 2.38 17.90
N GLY A 768 -24.84 1.75 16.71
CA GLY A 768 -25.11 2.40 15.43
C GLY A 768 -23.93 3.15 14.82
N ILE A 769 -22.68 2.83 15.16
CA ILE A 769 -21.51 3.50 14.58
C ILE A 769 -21.48 3.38 13.06
N ASP A 770 -21.14 4.46 12.33
CA ASP A 770 -21.11 4.49 10.86
C ASP A 770 -19.90 3.77 10.27
N SER A 771 -18.75 3.85 10.92
CA SER A 771 -17.54 3.16 10.46
C SER A 771 -16.58 2.79 11.57
N VAL A 772 -15.86 1.68 11.34
CA VAL A 772 -14.84 1.14 12.25
C VAL A 772 -13.51 1.05 11.50
N SER A 773 -12.47 1.68 12.01
CA SER A 773 -11.14 1.61 11.44
C SER A 773 -10.30 0.56 12.18
N LEU A 774 -9.71 -0.35 11.39
CA LEU A 774 -9.06 -1.56 11.89
C LEU A 774 -7.60 -1.62 11.44
N ASN A 775 -6.79 -2.29 12.24
CA ASN A 775 -5.50 -2.75 11.76
C ASN A 775 -5.70 -3.81 10.65
N PRO A 776 -4.88 -3.80 9.59
CA PRO A 776 -5.05 -4.69 8.44
C PRO A 776 -5.17 -6.18 8.81
N SER A 777 -4.46 -6.62 9.85
CA SER A 777 -4.47 -8.00 10.34
C SER A 777 -5.80 -8.46 10.93
N ALA A 778 -6.57 -7.53 11.52
CA ALA A 778 -7.85 -7.82 12.15
C ALA A 778 -9.05 -7.72 11.18
N LEU A 779 -8.85 -7.14 9.98
CA LEU A 779 -9.91 -6.73 9.08
C LEU A 779 -10.89 -7.86 8.74
N ILE A 780 -10.40 -9.03 8.31
CA ILE A 780 -11.26 -10.11 7.81
C ILE A 780 -12.08 -10.73 8.94
N ALA A 781 -11.41 -11.00 10.08
CA ALA A 781 -12.06 -11.59 11.23
C ALA A 781 -13.16 -10.66 11.77
N THR A 782 -12.85 -9.37 11.89
CA THR A 782 -13.78 -8.36 12.38
C THR A 782 -14.93 -8.11 11.40
N LYS A 783 -14.67 -8.08 10.10
CA LYS A 783 -15.72 -7.91 9.08
C LYS A 783 -16.74 -9.06 9.11
N LYS A 784 -16.28 -10.30 9.24
CA LYS A 784 -17.18 -11.47 9.41
C LYS A 784 -18.02 -11.37 10.69
N ARG A 785 -17.41 -10.89 11.77
CA ARG A 785 -18.10 -10.67 13.06
C ARG A 785 -19.15 -9.59 12.95
N ILE A 786 -18.81 -8.41 12.42
CA ILE A 786 -19.75 -7.30 12.24
C ILE A 786 -20.96 -7.75 11.43
N ALA A 787 -20.75 -8.44 10.31
CA ALA A 787 -21.85 -8.99 9.52
C ALA A 787 -22.76 -9.93 10.32
N SER A 788 -22.19 -10.71 11.24
CA SER A 788 -22.98 -11.59 12.11
C SER A 788 -23.78 -10.80 13.15
N VAL A 789 -23.23 -9.72 13.71
CA VAL A 789 -23.92 -8.83 14.66
C VAL A 789 -25.06 -8.10 13.96
N GLU A 790 -24.83 -7.54 12.80
CA GLU A 790 -25.85 -6.85 11.99
C GLU A 790 -27.04 -7.77 11.65
N LYS A 791 -26.77 -9.01 11.24
CA LYS A 791 -27.81 -10.02 10.98
C LYS A 791 -28.67 -10.32 12.23
N ARG A 792 -28.06 -10.36 13.43
CA ARG A 792 -28.80 -10.58 14.69
C ARG A 792 -29.67 -9.38 15.04
N ASN A 793 -29.17 -8.16 14.82
CA ASN A 793 -29.91 -6.92 15.07
C ASN A 793 -31.15 -6.81 14.18
N VAL A 794 -31.02 -7.15 12.88
CA VAL A 794 -32.17 -7.19 11.95
C VAL A 794 -33.24 -8.17 12.44
N LYS A 795 -32.85 -9.40 12.83
CA LYS A 795 -33.80 -10.38 13.36
C LYS A 795 -34.49 -9.92 14.62
N LYS A 796 -33.78 -9.27 15.56
CA LYS A 796 -34.39 -8.67 16.77
C LYS A 796 -35.35 -7.55 16.41
N GLY A 797 -35.02 -6.69 15.47
CA GLY A 797 -35.89 -5.63 14.98
C GLY A 797 -37.18 -6.15 14.33
N GLU A 798 -37.06 -7.21 13.52
CA GLU A 798 -38.23 -7.87 12.93
C GLU A 798 -39.12 -8.58 13.98
N THR A 799 -38.51 -9.21 14.99
CA THR A 799 -39.25 -9.82 16.11
C THR A 799 -39.97 -8.76 16.92
N ASN A 800 -39.33 -7.63 17.25
CA ASN A 800 -39.96 -6.53 17.96
C ASN A 800 -41.09 -5.87 17.14
N LYS A 801 -40.93 -5.69 15.83
CA LYS A 801 -42.00 -5.20 14.95
C LYS A 801 -43.15 -6.17 14.89
N ARG A 802 -42.91 -7.48 14.83
CA ARG A 802 -43.99 -8.49 14.95
C ARG A 802 -44.69 -8.47 16.30
N TYR A 803 -43.93 -8.34 17.41
CA TYR A 803 -44.53 -8.18 18.73
C TYR A 803 -45.36 -6.88 18.85
N LEU A 804 -44.89 -5.77 18.37
CA LEU A 804 -45.60 -4.50 18.34
C LEU A 804 -46.87 -4.57 17.48
N SER A 805 -46.80 -5.23 16.31
CA SER A 805 -47.97 -5.43 15.46
C SER A 805 -48.97 -6.39 16.08
N ILE A 806 -48.52 -7.41 16.80
CA ILE A 806 -49.38 -8.33 17.54
C ILE A 806 -50.05 -7.56 18.73
N VAL A 807 -49.28 -6.79 19.49
CA VAL A 807 -49.84 -5.98 20.61
C VAL A 807 -50.80 -4.90 20.10
N ALA A 808 -50.45 -4.24 18.96
CA ALA A 808 -51.39 -3.30 18.33
C ALA A 808 -52.64 -3.99 17.78
N GLY A 809 -52.54 -5.21 17.25
CA GLY A 809 -53.66 -6.04 16.85
C GLY A 809 -54.55 -6.46 18.02
N PHE A 810 -53.94 -6.81 19.16
CA PHE A 810 -54.68 -7.11 20.39
C PHE A 810 -55.34 -5.86 21.00
N ALA A 811 -54.67 -4.71 20.94
CA ALA A 811 -55.23 -3.42 21.37
C ALA A 811 -56.42 -2.99 20.50
N LEU A 812 -56.35 -3.20 19.18
CA LEU A 812 -57.44 -2.95 18.23
C LEU A 812 -58.62 -3.95 18.43
N MET A 813 -58.35 -5.21 18.72
CA MET A 813 -59.40 -6.20 19.07
C MET A 813 -60.05 -5.89 20.42
N ALA A 814 -59.28 -5.47 21.42
CA ALA A 814 -59.83 -5.02 22.71
C ALA A 814 -60.72 -3.76 22.55
N ALA A 815 -60.30 -2.81 21.70
CA ALA A 815 -61.07 -1.61 21.38
C ALA A 815 -62.38 -1.95 20.61
N SER A 816 -62.39 -2.99 19.77
CA SER A 816 -63.57 -3.44 19.05
C SER A 816 -64.51 -4.28 19.92
N LEU A 817 -64.03 -4.91 20.98
CA LEU A 817 -64.85 -5.63 21.96
C LEU A 817 -65.55 -4.70 23.02
N ILE A 818 -65.02 -3.47 23.21
CA ILE A 818 -65.60 -2.46 24.12
C ILE A 818 -66.61 -1.61 23.35
N GLY A 819 -66.67 -1.67 22.03
CA GLY A 819 -67.54 -0.88 21.17
C GLY A 819 -68.99 -1.41 20.99
N VAL A 820 -69.35 -2.53 21.62
CA VAL A 820 -70.72 -3.08 21.56
C VAL A 820 -71.36 -3.09 22.94
N GLY A 821 -71.71 -1.91 23.47
CA GLY A 821 -72.50 -1.84 24.72
C GLY A 821 -72.37 -0.52 25.41
N ALA A 822 -72.99 0.52 24.89
CA ALA A 822 -73.72 1.51 25.61
C ALA A 822 -74.00 2.76 24.74
N GLY A 823 -75.16 2.95 24.30
CA GLY A 823 -75.67 4.22 23.86
C GLY A 823 -75.91 5.12 25.05
N CYS A 824 -75.93 6.39 24.81
CA CYS A 824 -76.34 7.55 25.59
C CYS A 824 -75.22 8.33 26.29
N GLY A 825 -75.07 9.52 25.79
CA GLY A 825 -75.10 10.77 26.61
C GLY A 825 -73.74 11.37 27.05
N SER A 826 -73.47 12.48 26.43
CA SER A 826 -72.87 13.70 27.02
C SER A 826 -71.36 13.92 27.07
N SER A 827 -71.03 15.03 26.50
CA SER A 827 -70.02 16.03 26.89
C SER A 827 -68.56 15.67 26.50
N TYR A 828 -68.13 16.21 25.41
CA TYR A 828 -66.68 16.43 25.05
C TYR A 828 -66.07 17.41 26.06
N VAL A 829 -65.11 16.97 26.84
CA VAL A 829 -64.10 17.82 27.48
C VAL A 829 -62.85 17.89 26.59
N VAL A 830 -62.61 19.08 26.10
CA VAL A 830 -61.34 19.39 25.35
C VAL A 830 -60.19 19.33 26.36
N PRO A 831 -59.13 18.61 26.11
CA PRO A 831 -57.91 18.69 26.94
C PRO A 831 -57.24 20.06 26.75
N THR A 832 -57.01 20.73 27.90
CA THR A 832 -56.23 21.98 28.01
C THR A 832 -54.84 21.80 27.47
N PRO A 833 -54.17 22.84 26.90
CA PRO A 833 -52.81 22.78 26.41
C PRO A 833 -51.83 22.49 27.53
N ILE A 834 -50.82 21.63 27.19
CA ILE A 834 -49.71 21.33 28.07
C ILE A 834 -48.92 22.64 28.27
N GLU A 835 -48.79 23.10 29.50
CA GLU A 835 -47.93 24.23 29.86
C GLU A 835 -46.50 23.98 29.45
N GLU A 836 -45.91 24.92 28.72
CA GLU A 836 -44.49 24.94 28.41
C GLU A 836 -43.68 25.10 29.71
N VAL A 837 -43.01 24.03 30.10
CA VAL A 837 -42.09 24.06 31.25
C VAL A 837 -40.87 24.91 30.86
N SER A 838 -40.59 25.92 31.62
CA SER A 838 -39.50 26.85 31.35
C SER A 838 -38.10 26.16 31.46
N PRO A 839 -37.11 26.59 30.68
CA PRO A 839 -35.74 26.04 30.77
C PRO A 839 -35.12 26.09 32.16
N ALA A 840 -35.56 26.99 33.03
CA ALA A 840 -35.13 27.08 34.42
C ALA A 840 -35.71 25.94 35.28
N GLN A 841 -36.96 25.50 35.04
CA GLN A 841 -37.57 24.38 35.76
C GLN A 841 -36.98 23.03 35.33
N ILE A 842 -36.63 22.88 34.04
CA ILE A 842 -35.90 21.70 33.55
C ILE A 842 -34.49 21.63 34.17
N ARG A 843 -33.84 22.75 34.34
CA ARG A 843 -32.53 22.83 35.00
C ARG A 843 -32.58 22.46 36.47
N GLN A 844 -33.63 22.87 37.17
CA GLN A 844 -33.83 22.59 38.58
C GLN A 844 -34.21 21.11 38.82
N GLN A 845 -34.99 20.51 37.94
CA GLN A 845 -35.27 19.07 37.97
C GLN A 845 -34.06 18.21 37.62
N LEU A 846 -33.23 18.66 36.69
CA LEU A 846 -31.97 17.98 36.34
C LEU A 846 -30.94 18.06 37.48
N VAL A 847 -30.80 19.18 38.14
CA VAL A 847 -29.92 19.35 39.31
C VAL A 847 -30.40 18.51 40.48
N GLY A 848 -31.70 18.53 40.81
CA GLY A 848 -32.26 17.68 41.86
C GLY A 848 -32.08 16.20 41.59
N SER A 849 -32.29 15.74 40.34
CA SER A 849 -32.10 14.33 40.00
C SER A 849 -30.61 13.92 39.99
N LEU A 850 -29.68 14.87 39.75
CA LEU A 850 -28.26 14.63 39.86
C LEU A 850 -27.77 14.57 41.30
N GLU A 851 -28.31 15.42 42.17
CA GLU A 851 -28.03 15.41 43.60
C GLU A 851 -28.57 14.12 44.26
N GLU A 852 -29.76 13.69 43.93
CA GLU A 852 -30.30 12.39 44.38
C GLU A 852 -29.46 11.20 43.91
N ARG A 853 -28.95 11.23 42.68
CA ARG A 853 -28.07 10.18 42.17
C ARG A 853 -26.70 10.20 42.81
N ILE A 854 -26.17 11.39 43.13
CA ILE A 854 -24.89 11.51 43.84
C ILE A 854 -25.06 10.99 45.27
N THR A 855 -26.11 11.34 45.97
CA THR A 855 -26.41 10.84 47.33
C THR A 855 -26.59 9.30 47.32
N ALA A 856 -27.33 8.76 46.36
CA ALA A 856 -27.48 7.31 46.21
C ALA A 856 -26.18 6.59 45.89
N LEU A 857 -25.26 7.21 45.11
CA LEU A 857 -23.92 6.68 44.83
C LEU A 857 -23.01 6.77 46.06
N GLU A 858 -23.12 7.83 46.85
CA GLU A 858 -22.38 7.99 48.09
C GLU A 858 -22.83 6.97 49.14
N GLU A 859 -24.14 6.69 49.24
CA GLU A 859 -24.67 5.61 50.06
C GLU A 859 -24.23 4.22 49.59
N GLU A 860 -24.25 3.95 48.29
CA GLU A 860 -23.75 2.70 47.71
C GLU A 860 -22.24 2.51 47.93
N VAL A 861 -21.44 3.60 47.90
CA VAL A 861 -19.99 3.57 48.23
C VAL A 861 -19.76 3.35 49.72
N GLN A 862 -20.60 3.92 50.59
CA GLN A 862 -20.54 3.74 52.04
C GLN A 862 -20.97 2.32 52.45
N GLU A 863 -21.98 1.79 51.77
CA GLU A 863 -22.44 0.41 51.97
C GLU A 863 -21.38 -0.60 51.55
N LYS A 864 -20.67 -0.32 50.42
CA LYS A 864 -19.54 -1.13 49.97
C LYS A 864 -18.35 -1.03 50.89
N LYS A 865 -18.08 0.11 51.51
CA LYS A 865 -17.02 0.23 52.55
C LYS A 865 -17.32 -0.62 53.80
N ASN A 866 -18.55 -0.80 54.12
CA ASN A 866 -18.98 -1.63 55.26
C ASN A 866 -18.99 -3.15 54.94
N ILE A 867 -18.84 -3.55 53.69
CA ILE A 867 -18.84 -4.93 53.24
C ILE A 867 -17.42 -5.52 53.20
N TYR A 868 -16.38 -4.69 53.24
CA TYR A 868 -15.01 -5.12 53.15
C TYR A 868 -14.21 -4.82 54.42
N SER A 869 -13.48 -5.81 54.95
CA SER A 869 -12.45 -5.65 55.96
C SER A 869 -11.10 -5.42 55.29
N SER A 870 -10.18 -4.68 55.95
CA SER A 870 -8.83 -4.50 55.46
C SER A 870 -7.84 -4.96 56.54
N GLU A 871 -6.81 -5.74 56.15
CA GLU A 871 -5.70 -6.09 57.00
C GLU A 871 -4.37 -5.66 56.34
N GLU A 872 -3.48 -5.14 57.15
CA GLU A 872 -2.14 -4.74 56.69
C GLU A 872 -1.13 -5.83 57.11
N PHE A 873 -0.40 -6.36 56.08
CA PHE A 873 0.63 -7.35 56.32
C PHE A 873 1.90 -6.95 55.52
N PHE A 874 3.00 -6.77 56.20
CA PHE A 874 4.30 -6.30 55.61
C PHE A 874 4.20 -4.99 54.79
N GLY A 875 3.33 -4.04 55.20
CA GLY A 875 3.14 -2.75 54.49
C GLY A 875 2.28 -2.88 53.24
N ILE A 876 1.54 -3.95 53.06
CA ILE A 876 0.58 -4.14 51.98
C ILE A 876 -0.80 -4.29 52.59
N THR A 877 -1.73 -3.42 52.20
CA THR A 877 -3.14 -3.45 52.66
C THR A 877 -3.99 -4.29 51.71
N PHE A 878 -4.65 -5.30 52.22
CA PHE A 878 -5.60 -6.15 51.50
C PHE A 878 -7.04 -5.79 51.91
N SER A 879 -7.95 -5.68 50.94
CA SER A 879 -9.38 -5.54 51.21
C SER A 879 -10.10 -6.81 50.72
N TYR A 880 -10.91 -7.39 51.58
CA TYR A 880 -11.68 -8.59 51.26
C TYR A 880 -13.10 -8.49 51.84
N PRO A 881 -14.09 -9.23 51.29
CA PRO A 881 -15.46 -9.18 51.80
C PRO A 881 -15.58 -9.64 53.26
N GLN A 882 -16.36 -8.91 54.05
CA GLN A 882 -16.56 -9.24 55.49
C GLN A 882 -17.16 -10.63 55.71
N SER A 883 -17.78 -11.24 54.71
CA SER A 883 -18.28 -12.62 54.77
C SER A 883 -17.14 -13.68 54.78
N TRP A 884 -15.90 -13.27 54.60
CA TRP A 884 -14.71 -14.13 54.64
C TRP A 884 -14.10 -14.07 56.07
N THR A 885 -14.57 -14.98 56.96
CA THR A 885 -14.33 -14.86 58.38
C THR A 885 -13.20 -15.70 58.96
N GLN A 886 -12.44 -16.45 58.19
CA GLN A 886 -11.30 -17.23 58.68
C GLN A 886 -9.97 -16.89 58.05
N VAL A 887 -9.11 -16.24 58.82
CA VAL A 887 -7.71 -16.04 58.50
C VAL A 887 -6.90 -17.03 59.31
N GLU A 888 -6.28 -18.03 58.72
CA GLU A 888 -5.37 -18.93 59.37
C GLU A 888 -3.91 -18.50 59.10
N HIS A 889 -3.17 -18.22 60.19
CA HIS A 889 -1.76 -17.98 60.14
C HIS A 889 -0.96 -19.30 60.35
N LYS A 890 -0.39 -19.85 59.28
CA LYS A 890 0.45 -21.03 59.39
C LYS A 890 1.85 -20.77 58.82
N LYS A 891 2.85 -20.66 59.68
CA LYS A 891 4.29 -20.54 59.32
C LYS A 891 4.56 -19.43 58.32
N GLY A 892 4.07 -18.20 58.58
CA GLY A 892 4.31 -17.06 57.70
C GLY A 892 3.40 -16.95 56.45
N ASN A 893 2.39 -17.77 56.32
CA ASN A 893 1.40 -17.66 55.24
C ASN A 893 0.03 -17.27 55.84
N VAL A 894 -0.61 -16.33 55.17
CA VAL A 894 -2.00 -15.94 55.45
C VAL A 894 -2.90 -16.66 54.46
N ILE A 895 -3.85 -17.44 54.92
CA ILE A 895 -4.81 -18.14 54.05
C ILE A 895 -6.17 -17.59 54.38
N ILE A 896 -6.76 -16.90 53.42
CA ILE A 896 -8.14 -16.39 53.54
C ILE A 896 -9.09 -17.41 52.89
N LYS A 897 -10.03 -17.93 53.66
CA LYS A 897 -11.00 -18.93 53.18
C LYS A 897 -12.38 -18.30 53.05
N ASN A 898 -13.04 -18.54 51.93
CA ASN A 898 -14.45 -18.27 51.77
C ASN A 898 -15.29 -19.42 52.37
N PRO A 899 -16.09 -19.23 53.42
CA PRO A 899 -16.86 -20.29 54.05
C PRO A 899 -18.11 -20.70 53.23
N GLN A 900 -18.51 -19.94 52.23
CA GLN A 900 -19.62 -20.30 51.35
C GLN A 900 -19.07 -20.46 49.92
N LYS A 901 -19.26 -21.64 49.35
CA LYS A 901 -19.05 -21.90 47.93
C LYS A 901 -20.18 -21.23 47.12
N GLU A 902 -20.27 -19.92 47.10
CA GLU A 902 -21.07 -19.25 46.09
C GLU A 902 -20.25 -19.08 44.86
N ILE A 903 -20.62 -19.83 43.82
CA ILE A 903 -20.10 -19.72 42.46
C ILE A 903 -20.61 -18.41 41.93
N PHE A 904 -19.80 -17.36 41.94
CA PHE A 904 -20.02 -16.21 41.11
C PHE A 904 -19.74 -16.61 39.66
N GLU A 905 -20.77 -16.81 38.85
CA GLU A 905 -20.62 -16.98 37.41
C GLU A 905 -19.91 -15.74 36.83
N GLY A 906 -18.63 -15.87 36.56
CA GLY A 906 -17.91 -14.95 35.69
C GLY A 906 -16.54 -14.47 36.14
N VAL A 907 -15.99 -14.84 37.29
CA VAL A 907 -14.59 -14.45 37.64
C VAL A 907 -13.90 -15.58 38.38
N ASP A 908 -13.24 -16.46 37.66
CA ASP A 908 -12.14 -17.28 38.17
C ASP A 908 -10.89 -16.40 38.23
N VAL A 909 -10.62 -15.82 39.38
CA VAL A 909 -9.35 -15.14 39.62
C VAL A 909 -8.40 -16.17 40.27
N PHE A 910 -7.68 -16.89 39.42
CA PHE A 910 -6.50 -17.61 39.82
C PHE A 910 -5.26 -16.70 39.67
N ILE A 911 -4.87 -16.07 40.78
CA ILE A 911 -3.57 -15.42 40.87
C ILE A 911 -2.62 -16.47 41.45
N LYS A 912 -1.79 -17.06 40.62
CA LYS A 912 -0.70 -17.92 41.02
C LYS A 912 0.61 -17.18 40.78
N GLU A 913 0.95 -16.24 41.64
CA GLU A 913 2.29 -15.69 41.72
C GLU A 913 2.87 -15.93 43.12
N THR A 914 4.02 -16.57 43.16
CA THR A 914 4.77 -16.80 44.38
C THR A 914 5.81 -15.67 44.50
N LEU A 915 5.56 -14.73 45.41
CA LEU A 915 6.53 -13.71 45.78
C LEU A 915 7.39 -14.25 46.92
N ARG A 916 8.71 -14.38 46.66
CA ARG A 916 9.72 -14.70 47.72
C ARG A 916 10.20 -13.38 48.31
N GLY A 917 9.88 -13.15 49.58
CA GLY A 917 10.48 -12.08 50.36
C GLY A 917 11.93 -12.38 50.74
N LYS A 918 12.68 -11.39 51.17
CA LYS A 918 14.10 -11.48 51.54
C LYS A 918 14.44 -12.45 52.70
N GLU A 919 13.47 -13.00 53.38
CA GLU A 919 13.66 -13.94 54.50
C GLU A 919 13.01 -15.33 54.27
N GLY A 920 12.85 -15.75 53.04
CA GLY A 920 12.36 -17.09 52.76
C GLY A 920 10.84 -17.32 52.94
N THR A 921 10.08 -16.29 53.17
CA THR A 921 8.59 -16.37 53.33
C THR A 921 7.94 -16.32 51.92
N THR A 922 7.08 -17.30 51.67
CA THR A 922 6.35 -17.41 50.40
C THR A 922 4.91 -16.97 50.63
N LEU A 923 4.49 -15.90 50.00
CA LEU A 923 3.09 -15.48 49.95
C LEU A 923 2.42 -16.15 48.74
N ILE A 924 1.43 -16.99 48.99
CA ILE A 924 0.62 -17.59 47.92
C ILE A 924 -0.70 -16.83 47.90
N ILE A 925 -0.95 -16.04 46.90
CA ILE A 925 -2.27 -15.41 46.63
C ILE A 925 -2.93 -16.30 45.58
N GLY A 926 -4.00 -16.99 46.01
CA GLY A 926 -4.78 -17.90 45.14
C GLY A 926 -6.09 -17.30 44.71
#